data_063f3a9dcd54199dec6a4ce3f3f83f18
#
_entry.id   063f3a9dcd54199dec6a4ce3f3f83f18
#
_cell.length_a   1.000
_cell.length_b   1.000
_cell.length_c   1.000
_cell.angle_alpha   90.00
_cell.angle_beta   90.00
_cell.angle_gamma   90.00
#
_symmetry.space_group_name_H-M   'P 1'
#
loop_
_entity.id
_entity.type
_entity.pdbx_description
1 polymer ?
#
loop_
_entity_poly.entity_id
_entity_poly.type
_entity_poly.pdbx_seq_one_letter_code
_entity_poly.pdbx_strand_id
1 'polypeptide(L)'
;MTPAQQRKIWQTGCDVRFDNLTRQLYAIDASIYQIEPAGVAFPRNAHEAGAVICAAADAGVPVTPRGAGTSLVGNAIGEGLIVEFSRHNRQIHDLDLEKGSVRVGTGVVLDQLNAFLKPHGFCFGPDVATSSRATLGGMIANNSSGARCPIYGTTAGHVISLEIVMADGRVETIGPRHESLRAERARIENLVRRAGAEMAERWPPGLIKRWPGYGIEKFLRAPNDLTKILAGSEGTLAAIFSAELHISPLPRCKGMGLIFFASVTEAMQATVELLDLQPAAIEHVDRPLLDQTKGQLQFQAARDLLELDSKPCESILIVEFYGDGPTATRAQSSVAERLALLQSRGVGLRKKILTDPAQMDLVWSVRKSGLSLLTGRVGASKPVAFIEDAAVRPAQLPEYVRGLRSIMEPLGLEASYYGHAASGLLHVRPVLDLHGAEDLRKFRQVADQTSALVRQFKGSLSAEHGVGIARTEYLREQLGDELLDVLREIKRVFDPRDIFNPGKIFSDGRHKIDSHLRENFTRPLELPFQPRLAFAFKDRSFIGNLEQCNGCGGCLKQSGIMCPTFMATGGEVMSTRGRANIIRAALELRVQGRDPLKSEELDAALSNCLSCKGCTQECPSNVNLALLKTELLHARWRRDGLPLRERIFSNLDLLGKIGCTMPRLANGSLNFRPLRAAMEKTVGISADRSLPRYANERFDRWFRRHLAAPTVGEGKAHCGAAIRGHVILWDDTFVRYHEPHIGIAAVAVLEALGFQISLPKNRRCCGRPAFSQGNLDAAAALAKQNVDLLAAGRPTVPIVFLEPSCWSMFVEDYRELNIARADEIAGRCVLFEKFVDDLLAREPGALPFDNRPARVAIHPHCHAKSILDPAFMKRLAERLPGRRATVLDTACCGMAGAFGMLAEKCDLSAQVAQRVINAIRSLPSETEIIASGTSCRHQISDLTTIHPKHMAELLADSLQPPTAKTAAQNA
;
A
#
# COMPACT_ATOMS: atom_id res chain seq x y z
N MET A 1 5.26 31.20 -11.32
CA MET A 1 5.74 31.14 -12.72
C MET A 1 4.85 32.01 -13.61
N THR A 2 5.42 32.86 -14.45
CA THR A 2 4.67 33.72 -15.38
C THR A 2 4.22 32.94 -16.63
N PRO A 3 3.18 33.42 -17.38
CA PRO A 3 2.79 32.80 -18.64
C PRO A 3 3.91 32.72 -19.70
N ALA A 4 4.86 33.66 -19.67
CA ALA A 4 6.01 33.65 -20.59
C ALA A 4 6.99 32.49 -20.23
N GLN A 5 7.25 32.29 -18.94
CA GLN A 5 8.06 31.16 -18.44
C GLN A 5 7.40 29.82 -18.77
N GLN A 6 6.08 29.71 -18.58
CA GLN A 6 5.32 28.49 -18.91
C GLN A 6 5.42 28.18 -20.41
N ARG A 7 5.24 29.17 -21.29
CA ARG A 7 5.38 29.00 -22.76
C ARG A 7 6.76 28.51 -23.14
N LYS A 8 7.82 29.10 -22.58
CA LYS A 8 9.20 28.70 -22.87
C LYS A 8 9.44 27.22 -22.51
N ILE A 9 8.96 26.77 -21.36
CA ILE A 9 9.09 25.39 -20.92
C ILE A 9 8.22 24.45 -21.75
N TRP A 10 7.00 24.84 -22.08
CA TRP A 10 6.08 24.05 -22.89
C TRP A 10 6.58 23.82 -24.33
N GLN A 11 7.30 24.81 -24.90
CA GLN A 11 7.88 24.73 -26.25
C GLN A 11 8.97 23.67 -26.42
N THR A 12 9.46 23.06 -25.34
CA THR A 12 10.46 21.98 -25.39
C THR A 12 9.94 20.67 -25.97
N GLY A 13 8.60 20.50 -26.07
CA GLY A 13 7.97 19.27 -26.56
C GLY A 13 7.88 18.15 -25.50
N CYS A 14 8.45 18.34 -24.30
CA CYS A 14 8.23 17.45 -23.17
C CYS A 14 6.77 17.52 -22.67
N ASP A 15 6.21 16.43 -22.15
CA ASP A 15 4.89 16.45 -21.44
C ASP A 15 5.05 17.28 -20.16
N VAL A 16 4.65 18.55 -20.21
CA VAL A 16 4.69 19.46 -19.07
C VAL A 16 3.29 19.90 -18.73
N ARG A 17 2.94 19.82 -17.45
CA ARG A 17 1.61 20.16 -16.94
C ARG A 17 1.67 21.25 -15.90
N PHE A 18 0.83 22.26 -16.08
CA PHE A 18 0.69 23.41 -15.19
C PHE A 18 -0.71 23.47 -14.54
N ASP A 19 -1.56 22.48 -14.84
CA ASP A 19 -2.91 22.39 -14.29
C ASP A 19 -2.89 22.16 -12.78
N ASN A 20 -3.94 22.63 -12.12
CA ASN A 20 -4.05 22.59 -10.67
C ASN A 20 -4.04 21.14 -10.14
N LEU A 21 -4.73 20.22 -10.81
CA LEU A 21 -4.76 18.81 -10.41
C LEU A 21 -3.34 18.22 -10.31
N THR A 22 -2.55 18.39 -11.37
CA THR A 22 -1.18 17.86 -11.41
C THR A 22 -0.32 18.53 -10.32
N ARG A 23 -0.39 19.83 -10.15
CA ARG A 23 0.39 20.56 -9.14
C ARG A 23 0.09 20.04 -7.73
N GLN A 24 -1.19 19.87 -7.38
CA GLN A 24 -1.61 19.33 -6.08
C GLN A 24 -1.16 17.88 -5.85
N LEU A 25 -1.18 17.03 -6.87
CA LEU A 25 -0.68 15.66 -6.78
C LEU A 25 0.80 15.57 -6.40
N TYR A 26 1.60 16.56 -6.83
CA TYR A 26 3.04 16.59 -6.62
C TYR A 26 3.49 17.56 -5.52
N ALA A 27 2.55 18.16 -4.80
CA ALA A 27 2.83 19.11 -3.71
C ALA A 27 3.41 18.44 -2.44
N ILE A 28 3.31 17.11 -2.31
CA ILE A 28 3.82 16.36 -1.15
C ILE A 28 4.74 15.22 -1.57
N ASP A 29 5.57 14.79 -0.63
CA ASP A 29 6.26 13.50 -0.62
C ASP A 29 5.88 12.71 0.65
N ALA A 30 6.71 11.78 1.11
CA ALA A 30 6.44 11.03 2.34
C ALA A 30 6.83 11.78 3.62
N SER A 31 7.31 13.01 3.51
CA SER A 31 7.64 13.89 4.64
C SER A 31 6.41 14.55 5.24
N ILE A 32 6.63 15.28 6.31
CA ILE A 32 5.61 16.12 6.95
C ILE A 32 5.38 17.45 6.21
N TYR A 33 6.09 17.71 5.11
CA TYR A 33 6.07 18.98 4.38
C TYR A 33 5.13 18.95 3.17
N GLN A 34 4.68 20.16 2.78
CA GLN A 34 3.89 20.39 1.58
C GLN A 34 4.35 21.68 0.90
N ILE A 35 4.74 21.59 -0.37
CA ILE A 35 5.09 22.73 -1.21
C ILE A 35 4.47 22.53 -2.60
N GLU A 36 3.59 23.43 -3.00
CA GLU A 36 2.94 23.37 -4.29
C GLU A 36 3.89 23.79 -5.41
N PRO A 37 4.19 22.91 -6.40
CA PRO A 37 5.07 23.24 -7.51
C PRO A 37 4.39 24.17 -8.51
N ALA A 38 5.19 24.89 -9.27
CA ALA A 38 4.71 25.70 -10.38
C ALA A 38 4.27 24.88 -11.60
N GLY A 39 4.80 23.66 -11.75
CA GLY A 39 4.45 22.72 -12.80
C GLY A 39 5.19 21.39 -12.64
N VAL A 40 4.84 20.41 -13.48
CA VAL A 40 5.45 19.07 -13.49
C VAL A 40 5.75 18.66 -14.92
N ALA A 41 6.99 18.21 -15.17
CA ALA A 41 7.46 17.69 -16.46
C ALA A 41 7.69 16.17 -16.36
N PHE A 42 7.34 15.44 -17.42
CA PHE A 42 7.44 13.99 -17.52
C PHE A 42 8.29 13.58 -18.72
N PRO A 43 9.63 13.71 -18.66
CA PRO A 43 10.50 13.40 -19.79
C PRO A 43 10.50 11.91 -20.10
N ARG A 44 10.52 11.58 -21.39
CA ARG A 44 10.56 10.20 -21.89
C ARG A 44 11.98 9.70 -22.16
N ASN A 45 12.93 10.64 -22.34
CA ASN A 45 14.33 10.37 -22.62
C ASN A 45 15.22 11.49 -22.07
N ALA A 46 16.53 11.27 -22.07
CA ALA A 46 17.51 12.22 -21.56
C ALA A 46 17.52 13.56 -22.31
N HIS A 47 17.25 13.55 -23.61
CA HIS A 47 17.20 14.76 -24.43
C HIS A 47 16.01 15.65 -24.02
N GLU A 48 14.81 15.06 -23.83
CA GLU A 48 13.64 15.81 -23.32
C GLU A 48 13.90 16.36 -21.91
N ALA A 49 14.58 15.57 -21.05
CA ALA A 49 14.97 16.04 -19.73
C ALA A 49 15.95 17.23 -19.82
N GLY A 50 16.93 17.16 -20.70
CA GLY A 50 17.88 18.23 -20.97
C GLY A 50 17.20 19.50 -21.47
N ALA A 51 16.33 19.35 -22.46
CA ALA A 51 15.61 20.49 -23.03
C ALA A 51 14.72 21.20 -21.99
N VAL A 52 13.95 20.45 -21.19
CA VAL A 52 13.04 21.03 -20.20
C VAL A 52 13.79 21.64 -19.01
N ILE A 53 14.89 21.05 -18.56
CA ILE A 53 15.73 21.58 -17.49
C ILE A 53 16.45 22.87 -17.95
N CYS A 54 17.02 22.86 -19.14
CA CYS A 54 17.64 24.05 -19.72
C CYS A 54 16.65 25.22 -19.87
N ALA A 55 15.44 24.92 -20.40
CA ALA A 55 14.39 25.92 -20.55
C ALA A 55 13.93 26.51 -19.20
N ALA A 56 13.85 25.67 -18.18
CA ALA A 56 13.52 26.12 -16.82
C ALA A 56 14.65 26.99 -16.24
N ALA A 57 15.90 26.56 -16.38
CA ALA A 57 17.08 27.29 -15.94
C ALA A 57 17.17 28.66 -16.61
N ASP A 58 16.97 28.73 -17.93
CA ASP A 58 16.95 29.98 -18.69
C ASP A 58 15.77 30.90 -18.38
N ALA A 59 14.71 30.34 -17.84
CA ALA A 59 13.55 31.07 -17.33
C ALA A 59 13.73 31.50 -15.86
N GLY A 60 14.82 31.12 -15.18
CA GLY A 60 15.02 31.35 -13.75
C GLY A 60 14.06 30.58 -12.87
N VAL A 61 13.58 29.41 -13.33
CA VAL A 61 12.63 28.55 -12.60
C VAL A 61 13.43 27.42 -11.95
N PRO A 62 13.37 27.26 -10.63
CA PRO A 62 14.00 26.16 -9.93
C PRO A 62 13.49 24.79 -10.41
N VAL A 63 14.36 23.79 -10.33
CA VAL A 63 14.05 22.41 -10.75
C VAL A 63 14.21 21.45 -9.57
N THR A 64 13.23 20.61 -9.36
CA THR A 64 13.29 19.50 -8.40
C THR A 64 13.20 18.17 -9.14
N PRO A 65 14.30 17.42 -9.30
CA PRO A 65 14.26 16.06 -9.82
C PRO A 65 13.51 15.14 -8.85
N ARG A 66 12.60 14.31 -9.36
CA ARG A 66 11.73 13.47 -8.52
C ARG A 66 11.58 12.05 -9.07
N GLY A 67 11.70 11.07 -8.17
CA GLY A 67 11.26 9.69 -8.37
C GLY A 67 9.86 9.46 -7.78
N ALA A 68 9.70 8.41 -6.98
CA ALA A 68 8.40 8.04 -6.41
C ALA A 68 7.89 8.95 -5.26
N GLY A 69 8.65 9.96 -4.84
CA GLY A 69 8.28 10.83 -3.72
C GLY A 69 8.22 10.09 -2.39
N THR A 70 9.17 9.21 -2.12
CA THR A 70 9.28 8.46 -0.85
C THR A 70 10.19 9.13 0.18
N SER A 71 10.72 10.31 -0.11
CA SER A 71 11.55 11.10 0.80
C SER A 71 10.80 11.46 2.08
N LEU A 72 11.47 11.34 3.23
CA LEU A 72 10.94 11.72 4.55
C LEU A 72 11.37 13.13 5.01
N VAL A 73 12.14 13.84 4.18
CA VAL A 73 12.76 15.12 4.54
C VAL A 73 12.42 16.26 3.58
N GLY A 74 11.51 16.05 2.62
CA GLY A 74 11.09 17.08 1.69
C GLY A 74 12.05 17.28 0.48
N ASN A 75 12.86 16.28 0.13
CA ASN A 75 13.78 16.36 -1.01
C ASN A 75 13.06 16.44 -2.35
N ALA A 76 11.90 15.80 -2.46
CA ALA A 76 11.18 15.57 -3.71
C ALA A 76 10.05 16.57 -3.96
N ILE A 77 10.00 17.69 -3.22
CA ILE A 77 9.04 18.78 -3.37
C ILE A 77 9.74 20.11 -3.53
N GLY A 78 9.14 21.07 -4.19
CA GLY A 78 9.72 22.42 -4.40
C GLY A 78 8.77 23.33 -5.15
N GLU A 79 9.01 24.64 -5.07
CA GLU A 79 8.16 25.68 -5.64
C GLU A 79 8.24 25.80 -7.17
N GLY A 80 9.32 25.28 -7.76
CA GLY A 80 9.60 25.40 -9.20
C GLY A 80 8.98 24.29 -10.06
N LEU A 81 9.72 23.83 -11.05
CA LEU A 81 9.34 22.73 -11.93
C LEU A 81 9.78 21.40 -11.33
N ILE A 82 8.86 20.49 -11.07
CA ILE A 82 9.21 19.11 -10.75
C ILE A 82 9.49 18.38 -12.06
N VAL A 83 10.64 17.69 -12.15
CA VAL A 83 10.98 16.81 -13.27
C VAL A 83 10.90 15.36 -12.79
N GLU A 84 9.87 14.66 -13.23
CA GLU A 84 9.43 13.36 -12.72
C GLU A 84 9.95 12.24 -13.61
N PHE A 85 10.73 11.32 -13.05
CA PHE A 85 11.37 10.24 -13.79
C PHE A 85 10.73 8.86 -13.60
N SER A 86 9.79 8.69 -12.66
CA SER A 86 9.24 7.37 -12.36
C SER A 86 8.16 6.91 -13.35
N ARG A 87 7.64 7.81 -14.18
CA ARG A 87 6.54 7.50 -15.12
C ARG A 87 7.00 6.78 -16.37
N HIS A 88 8.06 7.27 -17.01
CA HIS A 88 8.50 6.80 -18.32
C HIS A 88 9.85 6.11 -18.30
N ASN A 89 10.74 6.44 -17.36
CA ASN A 89 12.13 6.00 -17.34
C ASN A 89 12.30 4.69 -16.52
N ARG A 90 11.74 3.59 -17.02
CA ARG A 90 11.63 2.29 -16.30
C ARG A 90 12.30 1.12 -17.02
N GLN A 91 13.24 1.38 -17.90
CA GLN A 91 13.95 0.34 -18.66
C GLN A 91 15.01 -0.34 -17.79
N ILE A 92 15.12 -1.66 -17.93
CA ILE A 92 16.21 -2.49 -17.40
C ILE A 92 16.86 -3.13 -18.62
N HIS A 93 18.14 -2.91 -18.83
CA HIS A 93 18.89 -3.42 -19.99
C HIS A 93 20.35 -3.65 -19.65
N ASP A 94 21.13 -4.16 -20.60
CA ASP A 94 22.56 -4.38 -20.49
C ASP A 94 22.95 -5.19 -19.23
N LEU A 95 22.22 -6.31 -18.98
CA LEU A 95 22.60 -7.24 -17.92
C LEU A 95 23.87 -8.01 -18.33
N ASP A 96 24.93 -7.81 -17.57
CA ASP A 96 26.19 -8.53 -17.72
C ASP A 96 26.51 -9.31 -16.44
N LEU A 97 26.24 -10.62 -16.50
CA LEU A 97 26.43 -11.50 -15.36
C LEU A 97 27.90 -11.78 -15.04
N GLU A 98 28.80 -11.70 -16.05
CA GLU A 98 30.24 -11.90 -15.86
C GLU A 98 30.85 -10.72 -15.12
N LYS A 99 30.46 -9.48 -15.50
CA LYS A 99 30.90 -8.28 -14.80
C LYS A 99 30.09 -7.98 -13.54
N GLY A 100 28.97 -8.68 -13.32
CA GLY A 100 28.07 -8.42 -12.22
C GLY A 100 27.45 -7.02 -12.31
N SER A 101 26.97 -6.61 -13.48
CA SER A 101 26.41 -5.27 -13.69
C SER A 101 25.08 -5.28 -14.46
N VAL A 102 24.29 -4.21 -14.28
CA VAL A 102 23.04 -3.99 -15.00
C VAL A 102 22.85 -2.48 -15.20
N ARG A 103 22.33 -2.08 -16.35
CA ARG A 103 21.93 -0.69 -16.61
C ARG A 103 20.43 -0.50 -16.43
N VAL A 104 20.06 0.59 -15.77
CA VAL A 104 18.67 0.89 -15.41
C VAL A 104 18.33 2.35 -15.63
N GLY A 105 17.11 2.60 -16.08
CA GLY A 105 16.51 3.92 -15.97
C GLY A 105 16.21 4.27 -14.50
N THR A 106 16.31 5.52 -14.12
CA THR A 106 16.18 5.94 -12.71
C THR A 106 14.77 5.82 -12.14
N GLY A 107 13.76 5.62 -12.99
CA GLY A 107 12.38 5.33 -12.58
C GLY A 107 12.10 3.86 -12.25
N VAL A 108 13.06 2.96 -12.46
CA VAL A 108 12.92 1.54 -12.06
C VAL A 108 12.77 1.42 -10.56
N VAL A 109 11.79 0.64 -10.11
CA VAL A 109 11.54 0.35 -8.69
C VAL A 109 12.44 -0.80 -8.23
N LEU A 110 12.96 -0.73 -7.01
CA LEU A 110 13.90 -1.72 -6.46
C LEU A 110 13.35 -3.16 -6.55
N ASP A 111 12.10 -3.39 -6.15
CA ASP A 111 11.52 -4.74 -6.22
C ASP A 111 11.37 -5.23 -7.68
N GLN A 112 11.17 -4.33 -8.66
CA GLN A 112 11.15 -4.69 -10.08
C GLN A 112 12.52 -5.14 -10.56
N LEU A 113 13.58 -4.42 -10.17
CA LEU A 113 14.95 -4.83 -10.48
C LEU A 113 15.28 -6.18 -9.83
N ASN A 114 14.95 -6.36 -8.55
CA ASN A 114 15.23 -7.61 -7.84
C ASN A 114 14.41 -8.80 -8.39
N ALA A 115 13.18 -8.57 -8.84
CA ALA A 115 12.39 -9.60 -9.52
C ALA A 115 13.02 -9.99 -10.89
N PHE A 116 13.57 -9.02 -11.61
CA PHE A 116 14.29 -9.26 -12.86
C PHE A 116 15.59 -10.04 -12.65
N LEU A 117 16.37 -9.71 -11.60
CA LEU A 117 17.67 -10.32 -11.31
C LEU A 117 17.57 -11.71 -10.65
N LYS A 118 16.51 -11.96 -9.89
CA LYS A 118 16.33 -13.21 -9.11
C LYS A 118 16.47 -14.51 -9.90
N PRO A 119 15.89 -14.64 -11.11
CA PRO A 119 16.06 -15.85 -11.94
C PRO A 119 17.52 -16.13 -12.32
N HIS A 120 18.37 -15.09 -12.31
CA HIS A 120 19.80 -15.19 -12.60
C HIS A 120 20.67 -15.43 -11.36
N GLY A 121 20.04 -15.53 -10.17
CA GLY A 121 20.77 -15.73 -8.90
C GLY A 121 21.38 -14.46 -8.30
N PHE A 122 20.92 -13.26 -8.73
CA PHE A 122 21.44 -11.98 -8.29
C PHE A 122 20.36 -11.10 -7.65
N CYS A 123 20.82 -10.07 -6.95
CA CYS A 123 20.00 -8.97 -6.44
C CYS A 123 20.80 -7.65 -6.44
N PHE A 124 20.11 -6.53 -6.28
CA PHE A 124 20.73 -5.28 -5.90
C PHE A 124 20.85 -5.25 -4.37
N GLY A 125 22.10 -5.15 -3.87
CA GLY A 125 22.43 -5.35 -2.45
C GLY A 125 21.73 -4.39 -1.48
N PRO A 126 21.77 -3.06 -1.69
CA PRO A 126 21.11 -2.12 -0.80
C PRO A 126 19.59 -2.34 -0.77
N ASP A 127 19.06 -2.61 0.42
CA ASP A 127 17.63 -2.84 0.65
C ASP A 127 17.00 -1.69 1.45
N VAL A 128 15.87 -1.20 1.01
CA VAL A 128 15.12 -0.15 1.71
C VAL A 128 13.72 -0.64 2.08
N ALA A 129 13.17 -0.14 3.17
CA ALA A 129 11.82 -0.51 3.61
C ALA A 129 10.73 -0.17 2.57
N THR A 130 11.02 0.79 1.70
CA THR A 130 10.14 1.25 0.61
C THR A 130 10.40 0.54 -0.73
N SER A 131 11.08 -0.59 -0.74
CA SER A 131 11.55 -1.31 -1.96
C SER A 131 10.46 -1.54 -3.01
N SER A 132 9.20 -1.71 -2.58
CA SER A 132 8.06 -1.91 -3.49
C SER A 132 7.68 -0.68 -4.34
N ARG A 133 8.27 0.49 -4.06
CA ARG A 133 7.96 1.76 -4.71
C ARG A 133 9.13 2.73 -4.86
N ALA A 134 10.18 2.60 -4.04
CA ALA A 134 11.39 3.42 -4.16
C ALA A 134 12.06 3.21 -5.52
N THR A 135 12.34 4.30 -6.23
CA THR A 135 13.03 4.27 -7.51
C THR A 135 14.54 4.30 -7.33
N LEU A 136 15.28 3.67 -8.23
CA LEU A 136 16.73 3.62 -8.15
C LEU A 136 17.38 5.01 -8.23
N GLY A 137 16.81 5.92 -9.02
CA GLY A 137 17.28 7.30 -9.05
C GLY A 137 17.14 8.01 -7.70
N GLY A 138 16.03 7.79 -6.98
CA GLY A 138 15.85 8.30 -5.62
C GLY A 138 16.82 7.66 -4.63
N MET A 139 17.08 6.35 -4.75
CA MET A 139 18.05 5.65 -3.91
C MET A 139 19.48 6.16 -4.13
N ILE A 140 19.86 6.43 -5.38
CA ILE A 140 21.17 7.01 -5.69
C ILE A 140 21.25 8.44 -5.17
N ALA A 141 20.24 9.28 -5.45
CA ALA A 141 20.21 10.68 -5.02
C ALA A 141 20.30 10.83 -3.49
N ASN A 142 19.73 9.93 -2.72
CA ASN A 142 19.81 9.94 -1.26
C ASN A 142 20.98 9.08 -0.72
N ASN A 143 21.67 8.34 -1.56
CA ASN A 143 22.66 7.34 -1.16
C ASN A 143 22.04 6.36 -0.13
N SER A 144 20.87 5.86 -0.44
CA SER A 144 20.04 5.06 0.46
C SER A 144 20.75 3.77 0.89
N SER A 145 20.40 3.29 2.06
CA SER A 145 20.80 2.00 2.61
C SER A 145 19.63 1.39 3.39
N GLY A 146 19.82 0.25 4.01
CA GLY A 146 18.77 -0.40 4.78
C GLY A 146 19.32 -1.33 5.84
N ALA A 147 18.54 -2.36 6.17
CA ALA A 147 18.83 -3.31 7.24
C ALA A 147 20.18 -4.03 7.06
N ARG A 148 20.53 -4.34 5.81
CA ARG A 148 21.73 -5.13 5.47
C ARG A 148 22.92 -4.26 5.10
N CYS A 149 22.92 -3.01 5.55
CA CYS A 149 24.04 -2.08 5.38
C CYS A 149 25.38 -2.64 5.90
N PRO A 150 25.45 -3.45 6.97
CA PRO A 150 26.69 -4.07 7.40
C PRO A 150 27.38 -4.94 6.33
N ILE A 151 26.61 -5.56 5.42
CA ILE A 151 27.15 -6.39 4.33
C ILE A 151 27.27 -5.59 3.03
N TYR A 152 26.19 -4.92 2.63
CA TYR A 152 26.10 -4.30 1.31
C TYR A 152 26.53 -2.83 1.29
N GLY A 153 26.67 -2.21 2.46
CA GLY A 153 26.96 -0.77 2.52
C GLY A 153 25.79 0.09 2.03
N THR A 154 26.11 1.19 1.37
CA THR A 154 25.15 2.16 0.83
C THR A 154 25.11 2.12 -0.69
N THR A 155 24.07 2.67 -1.30
CA THR A 155 23.85 2.70 -2.76
C THR A 155 25.05 3.23 -3.54
N ALA A 156 25.78 4.25 -3.04
CA ALA A 156 26.96 4.81 -3.69
C ALA A 156 28.08 3.79 -3.94
N GLY A 157 28.16 2.73 -3.12
CA GLY A 157 29.12 1.64 -3.32
C GLY A 157 28.81 0.76 -4.53
N HIS A 158 27.57 0.78 -4.99
CA HIS A 158 27.08 -0.05 -6.09
C HIS A 158 26.91 0.70 -7.42
N VAL A 159 27.20 2.02 -7.46
CA VAL A 159 27.14 2.81 -8.69
C VAL A 159 28.46 2.69 -9.45
N ILE A 160 28.37 2.21 -10.70
CA ILE A 160 29.49 2.08 -11.64
C ILE A 160 29.60 3.32 -12.53
N SER A 161 28.49 3.73 -13.15
CA SER A 161 28.41 4.94 -13.97
C SER A 161 27.01 5.56 -13.88
N LEU A 162 26.94 6.88 -14.14
CA LEU A 162 25.69 7.63 -14.19
C LEU A 162 25.60 8.42 -15.48
N GLU A 163 24.44 8.41 -16.10
CA GLU A 163 24.05 9.40 -17.10
C GLU A 163 23.28 10.51 -16.38
N ILE A 164 23.80 11.71 -16.43
CA ILE A 164 23.26 12.88 -15.74
C ILE A 164 22.88 13.99 -16.70
N VAL A 165 21.92 14.80 -16.30
CA VAL A 165 21.48 16.00 -17.01
C VAL A 165 21.85 17.21 -16.19
N MET A 166 22.68 18.09 -16.76
CA MET A 166 23.17 19.30 -16.16
C MET A 166 22.18 20.46 -16.25
N ALA A 167 22.36 21.53 -15.49
CA ALA A 167 21.50 22.71 -15.51
C ALA A 167 21.43 23.44 -16.86
N ASP A 168 22.46 23.29 -17.70
CA ASP A 168 22.51 23.84 -19.05
C ASP A 168 21.93 22.89 -20.13
N GLY A 169 21.37 21.75 -19.71
CA GLY A 169 20.73 20.75 -20.56
C GLY A 169 21.70 19.73 -21.17
N ARG A 170 23.01 19.84 -20.96
CA ARG A 170 23.98 18.82 -21.41
C ARG A 170 23.70 17.49 -20.71
N VAL A 171 23.78 16.41 -21.47
CA VAL A 171 23.73 15.03 -20.99
C VAL A 171 25.14 14.48 -20.93
N GLU A 172 25.61 14.09 -19.78
CA GLU A 172 26.97 13.61 -19.55
C GLU A 172 26.96 12.23 -18.90
N THR A 173 27.90 11.36 -19.29
CA THR A 173 28.11 10.09 -18.61
C THR A 173 29.35 10.17 -17.74
N ILE A 174 29.20 9.94 -16.43
CA ILE A 174 30.29 10.01 -15.44
C ILE A 174 30.54 8.65 -14.81
N GLY A 175 31.78 8.44 -14.39
CA GLY A 175 32.27 7.22 -13.74
C GLY A 175 33.76 7.10 -13.91
N PRO A 176 34.41 6.12 -13.25
CA PRO A 176 35.89 6.01 -13.27
C PRO A 176 36.49 5.75 -14.65
N ARG A 177 35.71 5.25 -15.61
CA ARG A 177 36.12 4.96 -16.98
C ARG A 177 35.74 6.05 -18.00
N HIS A 178 35.11 7.13 -17.54
CA HIS A 178 34.59 8.19 -18.40
C HIS A 178 35.43 9.47 -18.28
N GLU A 179 35.71 10.10 -19.41
CA GLU A 179 36.51 11.34 -19.50
C GLU A 179 35.65 12.60 -19.42
N SER A 180 34.32 12.48 -19.34
CA SER A 180 33.39 13.59 -19.17
C SER A 180 33.71 14.37 -17.89
N LEU A 181 33.50 15.68 -17.92
CA LEU A 181 33.68 16.60 -16.79
C LEU A 181 35.08 16.54 -16.14
N ARG A 182 36.15 16.38 -16.97
CA ARG A 182 37.53 16.28 -16.49
C ARG A 182 37.98 17.55 -15.74
N ALA A 183 37.63 18.73 -16.25
CA ALA A 183 38.01 20.01 -15.63
C ALA A 183 37.29 20.20 -14.28
N GLU A 184 35.98 19.89 -14.26
CA GLU A 184 35.12 19.90 -13.06
C GLU A 184 35.65 18.91 -12.00
N ARG A 185 35.99 17.70 -12.41
CA ARG A 185 36.61 16.67 -11.55
C ARG A 185 37.90 17.15 -10.91
N ALA A 186 38.84 17.73 -11.69
CA ALA A 186 40.10 18.24 -11.18
C ALA A 186 39.89 19.39 -10.17
N ARG A 187 38.92 20.27 -10.42
CA ARG A 187 38.53 21.33 -9.48
C ARG A 187 38.00 20.76 -8.18
N ILE A 188 37.10 19.79 -8.26
CA ILE A 188 36.50 19.11 -7.08
C ILE A 188 37.59 18.38 -6.27
N GLU A 189 38.51 17.68 -6.94
CA GLU A 189 39.64 17.00 -6.30
C GLU A 189 40.48 17.97 -5.46
N ASN A 190 40.82 19.13 -6.01
CA ASN A 190 41.56 20.14 -5.29
C ASN A 190 40.80 20.69 -4.08
N LEU A 191 39.48 20.91 -4.19
CA LEU A 191 38.62 21.36 -3.09
C LEU A 191 38.58 20.33 -1.97
N VAL A 192 38.30 19.05 -2.30
CA VAL A 192 38.19 17.97 -1.33
C VAL A 192 39.53 17.68 -0.62
N ARG A 193 40.66 17.71 -1.34
CA ARG A 193 41.99 17.51 -0.75
C ARG A 193 42.31 18.54 0.31
N ARG A 194 41.94 19.82 0.09
CA ARG A 194 42.18 20.91 1.06
C ARG A 194 41.41 20.67 2.36
N ALA A 195 40.20 20.12 2.30
CA ALA A 195 39.37 19.86 3.44
C ALA A 195 39.69 18.53 4.18
N GLY A 196 40.72 17.79 3.77
CA GLY A 196 41.03 16.47 4.30
C GLY A 196 41.28 16.44 5.80
N ALA A 197 41.95 17.47 6.37
CA ALA A 197 42.20 17.57 7.81
C ALA A 197 40.91 17.78 8.60
N GLU A 198 40.06 18.72 8.18
CA GLU A 198 38.76 19.02 8.81
C GLU A 198 37.80 17.80 8.73
N MET A 199 37.78 17.10 7.58
CA MET A 199 37.04 15.87 7.43
C MET A 199 37.47 14.79 8.46
N ALA A 200 38.78 14.60 8.64
CA ALA A 200 39.31 13.61 9.56
C ALA A 200 38.94 13.92 11.01
N GLU A 201 38.87 15.20 11.38
CA GLU A 201 38.46 15.64 12.71
C GLU A 201 36.97 15.48 12.96
N ARG A 202 36.13 15.91 12.02
CA ARG A 202 34.68 15.94 12.18
C ARG A 202 34.01 14.61 11.87
N TRP A 203 34.59 13.84 10.96
CA TRP A 203 34.06 12.57 10.48
C TRP A 203 34.97 11.40 10.85
N PRO A 204 35.09 11.09 12.15
CA PRO A 204 35.96 10.01 12.58
C PRO A 204 35.51 8.66 12.00
N PRO A 205 36.41 7.71 11.76
CA PRO A 205 36.07 6.40 11.19
C PRO A 205 35.14 5.60 12.08
N GLY A 206 34.49 4.57 11.49
CA GLY A 206 33.63 3.62 12.20
C GLY A 206 32.13 3.91 12.04
N LEU A 207 31.72 4.97 11.38
CA LEU A 207 30.32 5.16 10.97
C LEU A 207 30.04 4.26 9.76
N ILE A 208 29.03 3.39 9.88
CA ILE A 208 28.65 2.46 8.80
C ILE A 208 27.74 3.13 7.77
N LYS A 209 26.95 4.11 8.20
CA LYS A 209 26.05 4.92 7.38
C LYS A 209 26.77 6.10 6.69
N ARG A 210 26.04 6.91 5.93
CA ARG A 210 26.61 8.10 5.24
C ARG A 210 26.78 9.28 6.19
N TRP A 211 27.70 10.19 5.82
CA TRP A 211 27.76 11.55 6.35
C TRP A 211 26.75 12.45 5.61
N PRO A 212 26.25 13.53 6.23
CA PRO A 212 25.36 14.46 5.57
C PRO A 212 26.08 15.29 4.49
N GLY A 213 25.36 15.68 3.47
CA GLY A 213 25.90 16.40 2.31
C GLY A 213 26.44 15.45 1.23
N TYR A 214 27.38 15.93 0.42
CA TYR A 214 27.96 15.17 -0.69
C TYR A 214 29.01 14.16 -0.21
N GLY A 215 29.19 13.06 -0.94
CA GLY A 215 30.06 11.95 -0.57
C GLY A 215 31.56 12.27 -0.79
N ILE A 216 32.05 13.39 -0.25
CA ILE A 216 33.42 13.86 -0.42
C ILE A 216 34.45 12.92 0.21
N GLU A 217 34.10 12.22 1.30
CA GLU A 217 34.94 11.22 1.94
C GLU A 217 35.17 9.99 1.06
N LYS A 218 34.19 9.62 0.27
CA LYS A 218 34.28 8.51 -0.69
C LYS A 218 35.05 8.94 -1.93
N PHE A 219 34.80 10.15 -2.39
CA PHE A 219 35.53 10.73 -3.52
C PHE A 219 37.01 10.90 -3.20
N LEU A 220 37.41 11.29 -2.00
CA LEU A 220 38.82 11.39 -1.59
C LEU A 220 39.55 10.05 -1.73
N ARG A 221 38.87 8.93 -1.55
CA ARG A 221 39.43 7.58 -1.71
C ARG A 221 39.43 7.11 -3.17
N ALA A 222 38.62 7.71 -4.03
CA ALA A 222 38.48 7.40 -5.45
C ALA A 222 38.30 8.68 -6.27
N PRO A 223 39.33 9.53 -6.40
CA PRO A 223 39.24 10.89 -6.96
C PRO A 223 38.96 10.95 -8.46
N ASN A 224 39.01 9.83 -9.15
CA ASN A 224 38.61 9.68 -10.54
C ASN A 224 37.09 9.35 -10.72
N ASP A 225 36.31 9.22 -9.63
CA ASP A 225 34.94 8.75 -9.67
C ASP A 225 33.95 9.80 -9.15
N LEU A 226 33.43 10.64 -10.05
CA LEU A 226 32.41 11.64 -9.74
C LEU A 226 31.05 11.01 -9.30
N THR A 227 30.83 9.72 -9.54
CA THR A 227 29.60 9.07 -9.06
C THR A 227 29.48 9.13 -7.53
N LYS A 228 30.61 9.19 -6.82
CA LYS A 228 30.66 9.29 -5.36
C LYS A 228 30.16 10.65 -4.84
N ILE A 229 30.32 11.70 -5.63
CA ILE A 229 29.78 13.04 -5.34
C ILE A 229 28.30 13.12 -5.66
N LEU A 230 27.87 12.55 -6.80
CA LEU A 230 26.47 12.60 -7.24
C LEU A 230 25.56 11.67 -6.41
N ALA A 231 26.07 10.53 -5.97
CA ALA A 231 25.35 9.64 -5.06
C ALA A 231 25.24 10.25 -3.65
N GLY A 232 24.06 10.69 -3.29
CA GLY A 232 23.79 11.43 -2.06
C GLY A 232 23.67 12.93 -2.25
N SER A 233 23.65 13.43 -3.49
CA SER A 233 23.50 14.86 -3.81
C SER A 233 22.05 15.38 -3.66
N GLU A 234 21.09 14.52 -3.42
CA GLU A 234 19.68 14.87 -3.17
C GLU A 234 19.04 15.71 -4.29
N GLY A 235 19.51 15.49 -5.53
CA GLY A 235 19.04 16.23 -6.69
C GLY A 235 19.42 17.72 -6.68
N THR A 236 20.49 18.09 -5.96
CA THR A 236 20.98 19.48 -5.92
C THR A 236 22.10 19.78 -6.91
N LEU A 237 22.72 18.75 -7.52
CA LEU A 237 23.86 18.94 -8.45
C LEU A 237 23.46 18.76 -9.90
N ALA A 238 22.69 17.73 -10.20
CA ALA A 238 22.22 17.37 -11.54
C ALA A 238 21.00 16.45 -11.42
N ALA A 239 20.27 16.25 -12.51
CA ALA A 239 19.25 15.21 -12.59
C ALA A 239 19.91 13.91 -13.08
N ILE A 240 19.63 12.79 -12.42
CA ILE A 240 20.15 11.46 -12.79
C ILE A 240 19.13 10.79 -13.71
N PHE A 241 19.55 10.41 -14.94
CA PHE A 241 18.66 9.81 -15.92
C PHE A 241 18.80 8.29 -15.99
N SER A 242 20.00 7.75 -16.06
CA SER A 242 20.26 6.31 -16.03
C SER A 242 21.49 5.98 -15.17
N ALA A 243 21.58 4.72 -14.73
CA ALA A 243 22.69 4.24 -13.94
C ALA A 243 23.11 2.84 -14.36
N GLU A 244 24.40 2.59 -14.39
CA GLU A 244 24.98 1.24 -14.39
C GLU A 244 25.29 0.87 -12.95
N LEU A 245 24.77 -0.26 -12.51
CA LEU A 245 24.81 -0.69 -11.12
C LEU A 245 25.50 -2.03 -10.99
N HIS A 246 26.32 -2.19 -9.96
CA HIS A 246 26.85 -3.46 -9.53
C HIS A 246 25.75 -4.29 -8.84
N ILE A 247 25.64 -5.57 -9.21
CA ILE A 247 24.70 -6.52 -8.64
C ILE A 247 25.45 -7.55 -7.79
N SER A 248 24.78 -8.05 -6.75
CA SER A 248 25.34 -8.99 -5.78
C SER A 248 24.69 -10.37 -5.92
N PRO A 249 25.43 -11.47 -5.76
CA PRO A 249 24.82 -12.78 -5.71
C PRO A 249 23.82 -12.90 -4.56
N LEU A 250 22.75 -13.64 -4.79
CA LEU A 250 21.80 -13.98 -3.73
C LEU A 250 22.48 -14.88 -2.69
N PRO A 251 22.23 -14.64 -1.38
CA PRO A 251 22.76 -15.53 -0.34
C PRO A 251 22.17 -16.93 -0.49
N ARG A 252 23.04 -17.96 -0.44
CA ARG A 252 22.64 -19.37 -0.61
C ARG A 252 21.82 -19.90 0.55
N CYS A 253 22.08 -19.40 1.75
CA CYS A 253 21.40 -19.79 2.97
C CYS A 253 21.21 -18.57 3.86
N LYS A 254 20.10 -18.54 4.59
CA LYS A 254 19.79 -17.51 5.60
C LYS A 254 19.28 -18.17 6.87
N GLY A 255 19.50 -17.49 7.99
CA GLY A 255 18.89 -17.85 9.25
C GLY A 255 18.61 -16.61 10.08
N MET A 256 17.63 -16.69 10.96
CA MET A 256 17.18 -15.57 11.77
C MET A 256 17.05 -15.98 13.22
N GLY A 257 17.63 -15.18 14.12
CA GLY A 257 17.36 -15.25 15.53
C GLY A 257 16.51 -14.07 15.98
N LEU A 258 15.48 -14.34 16.76
CA LEU A 258 14.64 -13.34 17.41
C LEU A 258 14.98 -13.34 18.89
N ILE A 259 15.26 -12.18 19.46
CA ILE A 259 15.55 -12.00 20.89
C ILE A 259 14.58 -10.97 21.44
N PHE A 260 13.90 -11.31 22.52
CA PHE A 260 12.87 -10.50 23.14
C PHE A 260 13.38 -9.89 24.44
N PHE A 261 13.10 -8.61 24.68
CA PHE A 261 13.63 -7.85 25.81
C PHE A 261 12.55 -7.16 26.63
N ALA A 262 12.88 -6.87 27.88
CA ALA A 262 12.06 -6.09 28.79
C ALA A 262 12.20 -4.58 28.57
N SER A 263 13.23 -4.12 27.88
CA SER A 263 13.45 -2.70 27.57
C SER A 263 14.24 -2.47 26.29
N VAL A 264 14.07 -1.27 25.70
CA VAL A 264 14.90 -0.81 24.58
C VAL A 264 16.38 -0.71 24.95
N THR A 265 16.68 -0.27 26.18
CA THR A 265 18.06 -0.11 26.64
C THR A 265 18.81 -1.45 26.67
N GLU A 266 18.19 -2.51 27.21
CA GLU A 266 18.78 -3.87 27.18
C GLU A 266 19.00 -4.37 25.75
N ALA A 267 18.05 -4.11 24.85
CA ALA A 267 18.19 -4.47 23.45
C ALA A 267 19.38 -3.76 22.79
N MET A 268 19.62 -2.49 23.11
CA MET A 268 20.76 -1.75 22.56
C MET A 268 22.10 -2.27 23.11
N GLN A 269 22.18 -2.63 24.40
CA GLN A 269 23.37 -3.27 24.96
C GLN A 269 23.64 -4.61 24.30
N ALA A 270 22.61 -5.46 24.18
CA ALA A 270 22.73 -6.73 23.49
C ALA A 270 23.13 -6.57 22.01
N THR A 271 22.69 -5.50 21.35
CA THR A 271 23.12 -5.20 19.97
C THR A 271 24.64 -5.13 19.88
N VAL A 272 25.28 -4.39 20.79
CA VAL A 272 26.76 -4.23 20.80
C VAL A 272 27.45 -5.58 21.00
N GLU A 273 26.96 -6.41 21.92
CA GLU A 273 27.50 -7.74 22.21
C GLU A 273 27.33 -8.73 21.02
N LEU A 274 26.29 -8.52 20.18
CA LEU A 274 26.01 -9.42 19.08
C LEU A 274 26.75 -9.05 17.78
N LEU A 275 27.41 -7.89 17.73
CA LEU A 275 28.17 -7.47 16.53
C LEU A 275 29.37 -8.40 16.24
N ASP A 276 29.93 -9.04 17.25
CA ASP A 276 31.05 -10.01 17.10
C ASP A 276 30.63 -11.26 16.29
N LEU A 277 29.33 -11.58 16.23
CA LEU A 277 28.78 -12.67 15.43
C LEU A 277 28.69 -12.32 13.93
N GLN A 278 29.08 -11.11 13.54
CA GLN A 278 29.04 -10.59 12.16
C GLN A 278 27.68 -10.84 11.47
N PRO A 279 26.58 -10.37 12.03
CA PRO A 279 25.26 -10.54 11.44
C PRO A 279 25.10 -9.74 10.14
N ALA A 280 24.27 -10.24 9.24
CA ALA A 280 23.85 -9.51 8.05
C ALA A 280 23.00 -8.29 8.41
N ALA A 281 22.19 -8.42 9.46
CA ALA A 281 21.38 -7.35 10.02
C ALA A 281 21.12 -7.60 11.51
N ILE A 282 21.05 -6.55 12.31
CA ILE A 282 20.37 -6.50 13.61
C ILE A 282 19.35 -5.38 13.51
N GLU A 283 18.08 -5.76 13.53
CA GLU A 283 16.95 -4.83 13.45
C GLU A 283 16.22 -4.76 14.77
N HIS A 284 15.91 -3.56 15.18
CA HIS A 284 15.16 -3.32 16.41
C HIS A 284 13.69 -2.97 16.08
N VAL A 285 12.77 -3.54 16.86
CA VAL A 285 11.34 -3.24 16.83
C VAL A 285 10.84 -3.12 18.27
N ASP A 286 10.18 -2.03 18.60
CA ASP A 286 9.64 -1.77 19.91
C ASP A 286 8.13 -2.04 20.04
N ARG A 287 7.63 -2.05 21.27
CA ARG A 287 6.24 -2.29 21.60
C ARG A 287 5.26 -1.31 20.94
N PRO A 288 5.51 0.03 20.92
CA PRO A 288 4.63 0.96 20.23
C PRO A 288 4.36 0.58 18.77
N LEU A 289 5.38 0.10 18.04
CA LEU A 289 5.20 -0.40 16.68
C LEU A 289 4.45 -1.73 16.65
N LEU A 290 4.80 -2.68 17.52
CA LEU A 290 4.15 -4.00 17.59
C LEU A 290 2.66 -3.88 17.91
N ASP A 291 2.27 -2.96 18.77
CA ASP A 291 0.88 -2.73 19.13
C ASP A 291 0.04 -2.21 17.96
N GLN A 292 0.63 -1.46 17.02
CA GLN A 292 -0.09 -1.01 15.81
C GLN A 292 -0.45 -2.16 14.85
N THR A 293 0.15 -3.34 15.00
CA THR A 293 -0.24 -4.52 14.20
C THR A 293 -1.50 -5.21 14.72
N LYS A 294 -1.94 -4.88 15.94
CA LYS A 294 -3.08 -5.52 16.59
C LYS A 294 -4.38 -5.27 15.84
N GLY A 295 -5.12 -6.35 15.57
CA GLY A 295 -6.38 -6.27 14.84
C GLY A 295 -6.23 -6.06 13.32
N GLN A 296 -5.00 -6.03 12.78
CA GLN A 296 -4.76 -5.96 11.34
C GLN A 296 -4.56 -7.36 10.76
N LEU A 297 -5.46 -7.78 9.87
CA LEU A 297 -5.46 -9.13 9.28
C LEU A 297 -4.11 -9.52 8.65
N GLN A 298 -3.48 -8.60 7.94
CA GLN A 298 -2.22 -8.85 7.25
C GLN A 298 -1.05 -9.18 8.18
N PHE A 299 -1.12 -8.82 9.47
CA PHE A 299 -0.06 -9.08 10.46
C PHE A 299 -0.41 -10.18 11.46
N GLN A 300 -1.61 -10.76 11.40
CA GLN A 300 -2.03 -11.77 12.39
C GLN A 300 -1.09 -12.97 12.43
N ALA A 301 -0.72 -13.53 11.29
CA ALA A 301 0.22 -14.64 11.22
C ALA A 301 1.61 -14.31 11.81
N ALA A 302 2.07 -13.07 11.63
CA ALA A 302 3.33 -12.62 12.25
C ALA A 302 3.19 -12.46 13.77
N ARG A 303 2.06 -11.94 14.28
CA ARG A 303 1.79 -11.83 15.71
C ARG A 303 1.75 -13.20 16.39
N ASP A 304 1.08 -14.16 15.75
CA ASP A 304 0.99 -15.55 16.23
C ASP A 304 2.39 -16.19 16.28
N LEU A 305 3.18 -16.02 15.19
CA LEU A 305 4.56 -16.49 15.12
C LEU A 305 5.43 -15.89 16.24
N LEU A 306 5.27 -14.59 16.52
CA LEU A 306 6.02 -13.87 17.54
C LEU A 306 5.45 -14.05 18.96
N GLU A 307 4.29 -14.70 19.10
CA GLU A 307 3.61 -14.94 20.38
C GLU A 307 3.30 -13.64 21.16
N LEU A 308 2.98 -12.54 20.44
CA LEU A 308 2.89 -11.21 21.04
C LEU A 308 1.72 -11.06 22.01
N ASP A 309 0.62 -11.78 21.80
CA ASP A 309 -0.57 -11.69 22.64
C ASP A 309 -0.49 -12.57 23.91
N SER A 310 0.30 -13.66 23.85
CA SER A 310 0.49 -14.58 24.99
C SER A 310 1.77 -14.28 25.81
N LYS A 311 2.80 -13.74 25.18
CA LYS A 311 4.11 -13.45 25.79
C LYS A 311 4.58 -12.06 25.37
N PRO A 312 4.00 -10.99 25.92
CA PRO A 312 4.34 -9.62 25.55
C PRO A 312 5.80 -9.29 25.88
N CYS A 313 6.36 -8.35 25.14
CA CYS A 313 7.71 -7.81 25.33
C CYS A 313 7.72 -6.31 25.00
N GLU A 314 8.74 -5.60 25.48
CA GLU A 314 8.94 -4.18 25.15
C GLU A 314 9.76 -3.98 23.89
N SER A 315 10.57 -4.99 23.50
CA SER A 315 11.53 -4.84 22.43
C SER A 315 11.89 -6.19 21.81
N ILE A 316 12.14 -6.21 20.50
CA ILE A 316 12.61 -7.38 19.75
C ILE A 316 13.84 -6.98 18.94
N LEU A 317 14.92 -7.76 19.03
CA LEU A 317 15.99 -7.76 18.05
C LEU A 317 15.77 -8.90 17.04
N ILE A 318 15.81 -8.54 15.75
CA ILE A 318 15.79 -9.44 14.63
C ILE A 318 17.23 -9.55 14.12
N VAL A 319 17.89 -10.68 14.33
CA VAL A 319 19.28 -10.91 13.96
C VAL A 319 19.34 -11.86 12.80
N GLU A 320 19.75 -11.40 11.63
CA GLU A 320 19.81 -12.21 10.40
C GLU A 320 21.25 -12.57 10.07
N PHE A 321 21.47 -13.82 9.67
CA PHE A 321 22.75 -14.32 9.20
C PHE A 321 22.65 -14.82 7.77
N TYR A 322 23.68 -14.56 6.99
CA TYR A 322 23.88 -15.13 5.65
C TYR A 322 24.95 -16.21 5.71
N GLY A 323 24.72 -17.30 5.02
CA GLY A 323 25.64 -18.40 4.99
C GLY A 323 26.84 -18.12 4.08
N ASP A 324 28.02 -18.31 4.62
CA ASP A 324 29.31 -18.18 3.94
C ASP A 324 29.78 -19.56 3.44
N GLY A 325 30.40 -19.57 2.26
CA GLY A 325 31.05 -20.76 1.74
C GLY A 325 30.68 -21.08 0.28
N PRO A 326 31.52 -21.86 -0.39
CA PRO A 326 31.38 -22.15 -1.83
C PRO A 326 30.25 -23.16 -2.12
N THR A 327 29.82 -23.95 -1.14
CA THR A 327 28.75 -24.95 -1.29
C THR A 327 27.55 -24.62 -0.41
N ALA A 328 26.36 -25.10 -0.80
CA ALA A 328 25.13 -24.91 -0.01
C ALA A 328 25.26 -25.52 1.40
N THR A 329 25.87 -26.70 1.51
CA THR A 329 26.11 -27.38 2.81
C THR A 329 26.98 -26.54 3.73
N ARG A 330 28.08 -25.97 3.22
CA ARG A 330 28.96 -25.12 4.05
C ARG A 330 28.29 -23.83 4.45
N ALA A 331 27.55 -23.19 3.55
CA ALA A 331 26.75 -22.02 3.87
C ALA A 331 25.70 -22.34 4.96
N GLN A 332 25.05 -23.49 4.89
CA GLN A 332 24.08 -23.94 5.90
C GLN A 332 24.73 -24.19 7.25
N SER A 333 25.90 -24.86 7.28
CA SER A 333 26.66 -25.08 8.53
C SER A 333 27.08 -23.75 9.16
N SER A 334 27.59 -22.79 8.39
CA SER A 334 27.97 -21.47 8.86
C SER A 334 26.81 -20.71 9.53
N VAL A 335 25.60 -20.78 8.94
CA VAL A 335 24.40 -20.19 9.55
C VAL A 335 24.03 -20.91 10.84
N ALA A 336 24.03 -22.24 10.84
CA ALA A 336 23.69 -23.05 12.01
C ALA A 336 24.62 -22.77 13.20
N GLU A 337 25.93 -22.64 12.96
CA GLU A 337 26.93 -22.30 13.97
C GLU A 337 26.67 -20.92 14.59
N ARG A 338 26.43 -19.89 13.77
CA ARG A 338 26.13 -18.53 14.27
C ARG A 338 24.81 -18.49 15.03
N LEU A 339 23.79 -19.22 14.60
CA LEU A 339 22.52 -19.33 15.33
C LEU A 339 22.69 -20.06 16.66
N ALA A 340 23.54 -21.09 16.73
CA ALA A 340 23.85 -21.77 17.96
C ALA A 340 24.61 -20.86 18.94
N LEU A 341 25.57 -20.08 18.44
CA LEU A 341 26.29 -19.07 19.22
C LEU A 341 25.32 -17.99 19.74
N LEU A 342 24.41 -17.50 18.92
CA LEU A 342 23.38 -16.55 19.35
C LEU A 342 22.47 -17.17 20.42
N GLN A 343 22.10 -18.44 20.26
CA GLN A 343 21.28 -19.16 21.24
C GLN A 343 21.97 -19.29 22.60
N SER A 344 23.29 -19.48 22.62
CA SER A 344 24.07 -19.62 23.85
C SER A 344 24.31 -18.30 24.60
N ARG A 345 24.20 -17.14 23.95
CA ARG A 345 24.36 -15.84 24.63
C ARG A 345 23.31 -15.64 25.73
N GLY A 346 23.74 -15.15 26.88
CA GLY A 346 22.88 -14.91 28.06
C GLY A 346 22.03 -13.64 27.97
N VAL A 347 21.55 -13.25 26.76
CA VAL A 347 20.84 -11.99 26.56
C VAL A 347 19.35 -12.21 26.29
N GLY A 348 18.52 -11.28 26.74
CA GLY A 348 17.08 -11.23 26.50
C GLY A 348 16.25 -12.19 27.37
N LEU A 349 14.93 -11.98 27.34
CA LEU A 349 13.93 -12.77 28.07
C LEU A 349 13.72 -14.17 27.46
N ARG A 350 13.69 -14.21 26.15
CA ARG A 350 13.49 -15.43 25.36
C ARG A 350 14.08 -15.26 23.97
N LYS A 351 14.30 -16.37 23.29
CA LYS A 351 14.82 -16.42 21.92
C LYS A 351 13.99 -17.35 21.06
N LYS A 352 13.95 -17.09 19.76
CA LYS A 352 13.34 -17.96 18.76
C LYS A 352 14.23 -18.01 17.52
N ILE A 353 14.51 -19.20 17.02
CA ILE A 353 15.32 -19.40 15.82
C ILE A 353 14.41 -19.76 14.66
N LEU A 354 14.59 -19.09 13.52
CA LEU A 354 13.85 -19.31 12.30
C LEU A 354 14.83 -19.64 11.16
N THR A 355 14.53 -20.72 10.44
CA THR A 355 15.27 -21.13 9.24
C THR A 355 14.34 -21.28 8.04
N ASP A 356 13.01 -21.26 8.26
CA ASP A 356 12.00 -21.26 7.20
C ASP A 356 11.89 -19.85 6.60
N PRO A 357 12.12 -19.68 5.27
CA PRO A 357 12.00 -18.40 4.60
C PRO A 357 10.63 -17.75 4.76
N ALA A 358 9.54 -18.54 4.73
CA ALA A 358 8.18 -18.00 4.87
C ALA A 358 7.96 -17.37 6.25
N GLN A 359 8.47 -17.99 7.32
CA GLN A 359 8.41 -17.41 8.66
C GLN A 359 9.29 -16.16 8.79
N MET A 360 10.47 -16.17 8.19
CA MET A 360 11.32 -14.98 8.17
C MET A 360 10.66 -13.81 7.43
N ASP A 361 9.96 -14.08 6.32
CA ASP A 361 9.24 -13.06 5.55
C ASP A 361 8.09 -12.44 6.35
N LEU A 362 7.40 -13.21 7.19
CA LEU A 362 6.39 -12.69 8.11
C LEU A 362 6.98 -11.67 9.09
N VAL A 363 8.13 -11.96 9.67
CA VAL A 363 8.85 -11.04 10.58
C VAL A 363 9.27 -9.77 9.83
N TRP A 364 9.86 -9.92 8.64
CA TRP A 364 10.26 -8.79 7.81
C TRP A 364 9.08 -7.94 7.36
N SER A 365 7.89 -8.52 7.17
CA SER A 365 6.68 -7.77 6.80
C SER A 365 6.30 -6.73 7.86
N VAL A 366 6.36 -7.10 9.13
CA VAL A 366 6.13 -6.18 10.25
C VAL A 366 7.18 -5.07 10.27
N ARG A 367 8.47 -5.45 10.18
CA ARG A 367 9.58 -4.48 10.23
C ARG A 367 9.53 -3.47 9.08
N LYS A 368 9.28 -3.91 7.86
CA LYS A 368 9.19 -3.04 6.67
C LYS A 368 7.99 -2.08 6.73
N SER A 369 6.94 -2.46 7.43
CA SER A 369 5.73 -1.63 7.56
C SER A 369 5.83 -0.56 8.66
N GLY A 370 6.91 -0.50 9.40
CA GLY A 370 7.07 0.30 10.63
C GLY A 370 6.65 1.77 10.51
N LEU A 371 7.11 2.48 9.47
CA LEU A 371 6.70 3.88 9.23
C LEU A 371 5.18 4.04 9.16
N SER A 372 4.55 3.25 8.30
CA SER A 372 3.13 3.39 8.03
C SER A 372 2.26 2.85 9.16
N LEU A 373 2.73 1.83 9.90
CA LEU A 373 2.08 1.34 11.11
C LEU A 373 2.02 2.42 12.18
N LEU A 374 3.14 3.06 12.46
CA LEU A 374 3.23 4.12 13.46
C LEU A 374 2.34 5.31 13.12
N THR A 375 2.36 5.76 11.86
CA THR A 375 1.48 6.85 11.41
C THR A 375 0.00 6.45 11.37
N GLY A 376 -0.30 5.15 11.38
CA GLY A 376 -1.65 4.60 11.52
C GLY A 376 -2.25 4.71 12.93
N ARG A 377 -1.52 5.22 13.92
CA ARG A 377 -2.04 5.48 15.28
C ARG A 377 -3.29 6.34 15.21
N VAL A 378 -4.32 5.96 15.98
CA VAL A 378 -5.57 6.71 16.08
C VAL A 378 -5.37 7.99 16.89
N GLY A 379 -6.04 9.07 16.51
CA GLY A 379 -5.96 10.37 17.16
C GLY A 379 -5.04 11.36 16.42
N ALA A 380 -5.02 12.61 16.86
CA ALA A 380 -4.23 13.68 16.25
C ALA A 380 -2.73 13.55 16.58
N SER A 381 -2.39 13.02 17.76
CA SER A 381 -0.98 12.79 18.14
C SER A 381 -0.39 11.62 17.39
N LYS A 382 0.61 11.88 16.55
CA LYS A 382 1.26 10.89 15.68
C LYS A 382 2.75 10.75 15.99
N PRO A 383 3.36 9.58 15.79
CA PRO A 383 4.82 9.43 15.78
C PRO A 383 5.42 10.17 14.57
N VAL A 384 6.00 11.34 14.81
CA VAL A 384 6.47 12.26 13.76
C VAL A 384 7.89 11.93 13.32
N ALA A 385 8.14 11.99 12.00
CA ALA A 385 9.45 11.77 11.41
C ALA A 385 10.18 13.12 11.23
N PHE A 386 11.23 13.38 12.03
CA PHE A 386 12.07 14.57 11.90
C PHE A 386 13.49 14.40 12.47
N ILE A 387 13.66 13.61 13.54
CA ILE A 387 14.96 13.29 14.14
C ILE A 387 15.43 11.85 13.86
N GLU A 388 14.68 11.10 13.09
CA GLU A 388 14.74 9.64 12.96
C GLU A 388 15.93 9.12 12.14
N ASP A 389 16.71 9.98 11.47
CA ASP A 389 17.78 9.56 10.55
C ASP A 389 19.18 9.83 11.10
N ALA A 390 19.29 10.03 12.40
CA ALA A 390 20.59 10.22 13.04
C ALA A 390 21.26 8.88 13.34
N ALA A 391 22.54 8.76 12.94
CA ALA A 391 23.34 7.57 13.20
C ALA A 391 24.59 7.92 14.01
N VAL A 392 24.93 6.99 14.91
CA VAL A 392 26.18 6.99 15.68
C VAL A 392 26.96 5.71 15.38
N ARG A 393 28.20 5.58 15.86
CA ARG A 393 28.89 4.30 15.76
C ARG A 393 28.11 3.25 16.58
N PRO A 394 27.97 2.01 16.13
CA PRO A 394 27.16 1.00 16.80
C PRO A 394 27.46 0.84 18.30
N ALA A 395 28.72 0.92 18.70
CA ALA A 395 29.12 0.84 20.10
C ALA A 395 28.59 1.98 20.99
N GLN A 396 28.21 3.12 20.39
CA GLN A 396 27.68 4.28 21.10
C GLN A 396 26.16 4.26 21.25
N LEU A 397 25.49 3.30 20.60
CA LEU A 397 24.03 3.26 20.49
C LEU A 397 23.31 3.24 21.86
N PRO A 398 23.77 2.48 22.88
CA PRO A 398 23.13 2.48 24.21
C PRO A 398 23.14 3.86 24.87
N GLU A 399 24.26 4.57 24.78
CA GLU A 399 24.41 5.91 25.36
C GLU A 399 23.64 6.96 24.59
N TYR A 400 23.65 6.86 23.26
CA TYR A 400 22.87 7.74 22.41
C TYR A 400 21.36 7.64 22.70
N VAL A 401 20.82 6.43 22.86
CA VAL A 401 19.41 6.21 23.24
C VAL A 401 19.11 6.77 24.63
N ARG A 402 20.01 6.64 25.60
CA ARG A 402 19.86 7.30 26.91
C ARG A 402 19.80 8.82 26.77
N GLY A 403 20.66 9.40 25.95
CA GLY A 403 20.65 10.84 25.66
C GLY A 403 19.35 11.30 25.00
N LEU A 404 18.80 10.57 24.04
CA LEU A 404 17.50 10.89 23.43
C LEU A 404 16.36 10.83 24.46
N ARG A 405 16.34 9.81 25.32
CA ARG A 405 15.33 9.72 26.38
C ARG A 405 15.41 10.89 27.35
N SER A 406 16.61 11.31 27.74
CA SER A 406 16.79 12.48 28.61
C SER A 406 16.31 13.80 28.00
N ILE A 407 16.21 13.89 26.68
CA ILE A 407 15.61 15.01 25.96
C ILE A 407 14.06 14.95 26.00
N MET A 408 13.50 13.76 25.80
CA MET A 408 12.05 13.60 25.58
C MET A 408 11.25 13.38 26.87
N GLU A 409 11.80 12.66 27.86
CA GLU A 409 11.11 12.35 29.11
C GLU A 409 10.68 13.61 29.89
N PRO A 410 11.52 14.66 30.05
CA PRO A 410 11.10 15.90 30.72
C PRO A 410 9.99 16.65 30.01
N LEU A 411 9.80 16.43 28.70
CA LEU A 411 8.74 17.02 27.88
C LEU A 411 7.45 16.20 27.91
N GLY A 412 7.45 15.06 28.62
CA GLY A 412 6.32 14.14 28.66
C GLY A 412 6.05 13.45 27.31
N LEU A 413 7.05 13.30 26.45
CA LEU A 413 6.88 12.73 25.13
C LEU A 413 7.14 11.22 25.11
N GLU A 414 6.16 10.47 24.65
CA GLU A 414 6.36 9.10 24.20
C GLU A 414 7.12 9.08 22.87
N ALA A 415 7.92 8.03 22.63
CA ALA A 415 8.57 7.83 21.33
C ALA A 415 8.63 6.35 20.99
N SER A 416 8.57 6.05 19.70
CA SER A 416 8.89 4.73 19.16
C SER A 416 10.33 4.70 18.68
N TYR A 417 11.01 3.57 18.95
CA TYR A 417 12.38 3.29 18.57
C TYR A 417 12.40 2.03 17.71
N TYR A 418 12.74 2.16 16.45
CA TYR A 418 12.90 1.00 15.57
C TYR A 418 13.96 1.31 14.52
N GLY A 419 14.68 0.31 14.03
CA GLY A 419 15.66 0.62 12.97
C GLY A 419 16.81 -0.36 12.90
N HIS A 420 17.88 0.12 12.28
CA HIS A 420 19.06 -0.60 11.85
C HIS A 420 20.14 -0.60 12.94
N ALA A 421 19.90 -1.34 14.05
CA ALA A 421 20.74 -1.31 15.24
C ALA A 421 22.19 -1.74 14.93
N ALA A 422 22.40 -2.75 14.06
CA ALA A 422 23.75 -3.15 13.65
C ALA A 422 24.57 -2.05 13.00
N SER A 423 23.95 -1.05 12.42
CA SER A 423 24.63 0.08 11.77
C SER A 423 24.54 1.40 12.55
N GLY A 424 24.10 1.34 13.82
CA GLY A 424 24.06 2.50 14.70
C GLY A 424 22.96 3.51 14.40
N LEU A 425 21.90 3.09 13.68
CA LEU A 425 20.76 3.93 13.31
C LEU A 425 19.47 3.41 13.93
N LEU A 426 18.76 4.29 14.64
CA LEU A 426 17.38 4.05 15.08
C LEU A 426 16.48 5.16 14.59
N HIS A 427 15.36 4.77 13.98
CA HIS A 427 14.30 5.69 13.62
C HIS A 427 13.47 6.03 14.85
N VAL A 428 13.88 7.08 15.54
CA VAL A 428 13.21 7.55 16.76
C VAL A 428 12.11 8.52 16.36
N ARG A 429 10.87 8.26 16.83
CA ARG A 429 9.69 9.02 16.44
C ARG A 429 8.93 9.47 17.67
N PRO A 430 9.12 10.71 18.14
CA PRO A 430 8.33 11.28 19.20
C PRO A 430 6.87 11.43 18.76
N VAL A 431 5.96 11.23 19.70
CA VAL A 431 4.51 11.36 19.50
C VAL A 431 4.09 12.80 19.76
N LEU A 432 3.65 13.48 18.73
CA LEU A 432 3.29 14.90 18.75
C LEU A 432 2.02 15.17 17.96
N ASP A 433 1.24 16.15 18.38
CA ASP A 433 0.13 16.74 17.62
C ASP A 433 0.56 18.07 17.00
N LEU A 434 0.92 18.03 15.71
CA LEU A 434 1.38 19.23 15.00
C LEU A 434 0.27 20.27 14.76
N HIS A 435 -0.99 19.97 15.09
CA HIS A 435 -2.07 20.96 15.13
C HIS A 435 -2.03 21.81 16.41
N GLY A 436 -1.23 21.42 17.39
CA GLY A 436 -1.08 22.11 18.66
C GLY A 436 0.16 23.00 18.71
N ALA A 437 0.01 24.28 19.07
CA ALA A 437 1.14 25.22 19.20
C ALA A 437 2.18 24.76 20.25
N GLU A 438 1.73 24.08 21.31
CA GLU A 438 2.62 23.57 22.35
C GLU A 438 3.48 22.42 21.81
N ASP A 439 2.88 21.46 21.15
CA ASP A 439 3.61 20.32 20.60
C ASP A 439 4.54 20.77 19.46
N LEU A 440 4.20 21.81 18.72
CA LEU A 440 5.12 22.41 17.74
C LEU A 440 6.35 23.06 18.41
N ARG A 441 6.19 23.65 19.59
CA ARG A 441 7.36 24.12 20.39
C ARG A 441 8.22 22.95 20.88
N LYS A 442 7.60 21.87 21.37
CA LYS A 442 8.31 20.65 21.76
C LYS A 442 9.03 20.02 20.56
N PHE A 443 8.37 19.96 19.40
CA PHE A 443 8.97 19.50 18.15
C PHE A 443 10.29 20.23 17.84
N ARG A 444 10.26 21.58 17.89
CA ARG A 444 11.44 22.41 17.68
C ARG A 444 12.53 22.10 18.72
N GLN A 445 12.17 22.09 20.00
CA GLN A 445 13.10 21.84 21.09
C GLN A 445 13.78 20.47 20.98
N VAL A 446 13.02 19.43 20.65
CA VAL A 446 13.58 18.08 20.46
C VAL A 446 14.52 18.04 19.27
N ALA A 447 14.20 18.73 18.17
CA ALA A 447 15.09 18.80 17.00
C ALA A 447 16.42 19.46 17.32
N ASP A 448 16.39 20.64 17.99
CA ASP A 448 17.58 21.40 18.37
C ASP A 448 18.47 20.61 19.32
N GLN A 449 17.91 20.00 20.36
CA GLN A 449 18.65 19.20 21.34
C GLN A 449 19.18 17.91 20.73
N THR A 450 18.42 17.26 19.86
CA THR A 450 18.90 16.05 19.15
C THR A 450 20.06 16.37 18.24
N SER A 451 20.00 17.49 17.52
CA SER A 451 21.12 17.95 16.68
C SER A 451 22.40 18.16 17.51
N ALA A 452 22.28 18.80 18.68
CA ALA A 452 23.41 18.99 19.60
C ALA A 452 23.94 17.63 20.13
N LEU A 453 23.04 16.70 20.50
CA LEU A 453 23.43 15.38 20.97
C LEU A 453 24.21 14.59 19.90
N VAL A 454 23.75 14.58 18.65
CA VAL A 454 24.44 13.90 17.53
C VAL A 454 25.84 14.44 17.34
N ARG A 455 26.04 15.76 17.45
CA ARG A 455 27.38 16.37 17.39
C ARG A 455 28.32 15.91 18.51
N GLN A 456 27.79 15.78 19.75
CA GLN A 456 28.58 15.26 20.89
C GLN A 456 29.09 13.83 20.61
N PHE A 457 28.28 13.00 19.96
CA PHE A 457 28.69 11.67 19.55
C PHE A 457 29.54 11.64 18.29
N LYS A 458 29.85 12.79 17.69
CA LYS A 458 30.44 12.88 16.34
C LYS A 458 29.73 11.93 15.37
N GLY A 459 28.40 11.94 15.38
CA GLY A 459 27.53 11.12 14.55
C GLY A 459 27.08 11.85 13.28
N SER A 460 26.19 11.24 12.50
CA SER A 460 25.58 11.82 11.30
C SER A 460 24.14 12.19 11.55
N LEU A 461 23.72 13.42 11.21
CA LEU A 461 22.32 13.83 11.23
C LEU A 461 21.49 13.24 10.07
N SER A 462 22.15 12.76 9.02
CA SER A 462 21.50 12.24 7.80
C SER A 462 22.19 10.96 7.35
N ALA A 463 21.73 9.85 7.87
CA ALA A 463 22.34 8.55 7.66
C ALA A 463 21.90 7.85 6.37
N GLU A 464 20.65 8.08 5.92
CA GLU A 464 20.08 7.46 4.71
C GLU A 464 18.92 8.25 4.06
N HIS A 465 18.16 9.07 4.82
CA HIS A 465 17.01 9.80 4.28
C HIS A 465 17.37 11.08 3.53
N GLY A 466 18.52 11.65 3.79
CA GLY A 466 18.97 12.93 3.25
C GLY A 466 18.82 14.09 4.23
N VAL A 467 19.36 15.24 3.83
CA VAL A 467 19.30 16.51 4.56
C VAL A 467 17.94 17.19 4.35
N GLY A 468 17.58 17.44 3.09
CA GLY A 468 16.31 18.03 2.68
C GLY A 468 15.92 19.30 3.42
N ILE A 469 14.63 19.53 3.59
CA ILE A 469 14.09 20.63 4.41
C ILE A 469 14.36 20.39 5.90
N ALA A 470 14.23 19.15 6.35
CA ALA A 470 14.24 18.81 7.77
C ALA A 470 15.58 19.10 8.48
N ARG A 471 16.71 19.11 7.76
CA ARG A 471 18.04 19.16 8.38
C ARG A 471 18.96 20.25 7.85
N THR A 472 18.56 20.96 6.80
CA THR A 472 19.39 22.00 6.18
C THR A 472 19.83 23.07 7.16
N GLU A 473 18.99 23.53 8.06
CA GLU A 473 19.34 24.57 9.03
C GLU A 473 20.42 24.13 10.06
N TYR A 474 20.51 22.82 10.35
CA TYR A 474 21.48 22.25 11.28
C TYR A 474 22.83 21.90 10.65
N LEU A 475 22.92 21.96 9.30
CA LEU A 475 24.06 21.42 8.61
C LEU A 475 25.34 22.22 8.84
N ARG A 476 25.24 23.56 8.99
CA ARG A 476 26.37 24.41 9.30
C ARG A 476 27.04 24.03 10.64
N GLU A 477 26.25 23.76 11.66
CA GLU A 477 26.78 23.34 12.96
C GLU A 477 27.37 21.93 12.91
N GLN A 478 26.80 21.04 12.08
CA GLN A 478 27.26 19.67 11.90
C GLN A 478 28.61 19.61 11.17
N LEU A 479 28.78 20.41 10.11
CA LEU A 479 29.93 20.35 9.20
C LEU A 479 31.02 21.38 9.55
N GLY A 480 30.64 22.53 10.14
CA GLY A 480 31.49 23.72 10.19
C GLY A 480 31.54 24.48 8.87
N ASP A 481 32.11 25.68 8.91
CA ASP A 481 32.11 26.57 7.76
C ASP A 481 33.00 26.05 6.63
N GLU A 482 34.15 25.46 6.95
CA GLU A 482 35.12 25.00 5.94
C GLU A 482 34.54 23.88 5.06
N LEU A 483 33.99 22.80 5.66
CA LEU A 483 33.36 21.72 4.90
C LEU A 483 32.11 22.19 4.16
N LEU A 484 31.31 23.05 4.79
CA LEU A 484 30.11 23.58 4.14
C LEU A 484 30.47 24.44 2.91
N ASP A 485 31.56 25.20 2.95
CA ASP A 485 32.05 26.00 1.83
C ASP A 485 32.60 25.11 0.71
N VAL A 486 33.32 24.05 1.03
CA VAL A 486 33.73 23.03 0.05
C VAL A 486 32.52 22.43 -0.67
N LEU A 487 31.48 22.02 0.06
CA LEU A 487 30.27 21.50 -0.55
C LEU A 487 29.58 22.56 -1.44
N ARG A 488 29.55 23.82 -0.99
CA ARG A 488 28.98 24.94 -1.78
C ARG A 488 29.77 25.20 -3.08
N GLU A 489 31.09 25.12 -3.04
CA GLU A 489 31.92 25.23 -4.23
C GLU A 489 31.68 24.05 -5.19
N ILE A 490 31.51 22.84 -4.68
CA ILE A 490 31.12 21.68 -5.51
C ILE A 490 29.76 21.94 -6.18
N LYS A 491 28.77 22.46 -5.44
CA LYS A 491 27.46 22.86 -6.00
C LYS A 491 27.63 23.84 -7.16
N ARG A 492 28.49 24.88 -7.01
CA ARG A 492 28.76 25.86 -8.05
C ARG A 492 29.45 25.28 -9.28
N VAL A 493 30.22 24.21 -9.13
CA VAL A 493 30.83 23.50 -10.27
C VAL A 493 29.77 22.82 -11.13
N PHE A 494 28.77 22.21 -10.54
CA PHE A 494 27.71 21.50 -11.27
C PHE A 494 26.52 22.39 -11.65
N ASP A 495 26.14 23.29 -10.77
CA ASP A 495 24.96 24.14 -10.90
C ASP A 495 25.27 25.59 -10.50
N PRO A 496 25.97 26.34 -11.36
CA PRO A 496 26.39 27.70 -11.04
C PRO A 496 25.24 28.70 -10.90
N ARG A 497 24.04 28.36 -11.39
CA ARG A 497 22.85 29.21 -11.33
C ARG A 497 21.92 28.86 -10.17
N ASP A 498 22.29 27.87 -9.36
CA ASP A 498 21.52 27.35 -8.23
C ASP A 498 20.05 27.00 -8.61
N ILE A 499 19.89 26.25 -9.70
CA ILE A 499 18.59 25.85 -10.25
C ILE A 499 18.07 24.58 -9.57
N PHE A 500 18.95 23.62 -9.27
CA PHE A 500 18.57 22.33 -8.72
C PHE A 500 18.33 22.40 -7.20
N ASN A 501 17.10 22.16 -6.77
CA ASN A 501 16.69 22.09 -5.36
C ASN A 501 17.28 23.22 -4.48
N PRO A 502 17.14 24.50 -4.84
CA PRO A 502 17.74 25.59 -4.08
C PRO A 502 17.19 25.64 -2.65
N GLY A 503 18.03 26.07 -1.70
CA GLY A 503 17.68 26.16 -0.29
C GLY A 503 17.78 24.83 0.48
N LYS A 504 18.06 23.70 -0.18
CA LYS A 504 18.32 22.40 0.46
C LYS A 504 19.82 22.09 0.45
N ILE A 505 20.31 21.50 1.54
CA ILE A 505 21.73 21.34 1.88
C ILE A 505 22.37 22.71 2.24
N PHE A 506 22.11 23.76 1.45
CA PHE A 506 22.60 25.12 1.69
C PHE A 506 21.42 26.01 2.07
N SER A 507 21.36 26.39 3.34
CA SER A 507 20.29 27.25 3.84
C SER A 507 20.34 28.63 3.19
N ASP A 508 19.21 29.03 2.63
CA ASP A 508 18.93 30.40 2.17
C ASP A 508 17.88 31.10 3.07
N GLY A 509 17.56 30.49 4.22
CA GLY A 509 16.61 30.97 5.19
C GLY A 509 15.15 30.61 4.92
N ARG A 510 14.82 30.06 3.74
CA ARG A 510 13.43 29.67 3.38
C ARG A 510 12.97 28.39 4.06
N HIS A 511 13.89 27.45 4.24
CA HIS A 511 13.58 26.13 4.76
C HIS A 511 14.10 25.97 6.19
N LYS A 512 13.18 25.91 7.14
CA LYS A 512 13.41 25.50 8.53
C LYS A 512 12.63 24.22 8.79
N ILE A 513 13.01 23.48 9.83
CA ILE A 513 12.36 22.21 10.17
C ILE A 513 10.86 22.33 10.40
N ASP A 514 10.39 23.47 10.87
CA ASP A 514 8.99 23.79 11.15
C ASP A 514 8.31 24.61 10.05
N SER A 515 9.00 24.90 8.94
CA SER A 515 8.40 25.56 7.79
C SER A 515 7.71 24.56 6.86
N HIS A 516 6.71 25.01 6.12
CA HIS A 516 5.98 24.21 5.13
C HIS A 516 5.29 22.94 5.68
N LEU A 517 5.01 22.89 6.97
CA LEU A 517 4.31 21.75 7.56
C LEU A 517 2.93 21.57 6.94
N ARG A 518 2.63 20.32 6.54
CA ARG A 518 1.34 19.94 5.97
C ARG A 518 0.22 19.98 7.00
N GLU A 519 0.50 19.49 8.22
CA GLU A 519 -0.37 19.60 9.39
C GLU A 519 0.11 20.76 10.22
N ASN A 520 -0.75 21.78 10.43
CA ASN A 520 -0.34 23.02 11.08
C ASN A 520 -1.53 23.67 11.77
N PHE A 521 -1.34 24.10 13.01
CA PHE A 521 -2.36 24.78 13.79
C PHE A 521 -2.86 26.11 13.17
N THR A 522 -2.06 26.74 12.29
CA THR A 522 -2.45 27.97 11.61
C THR A 522 -3.36 27.76 10.39
N ARG A 523 -3.51 26.52 9.95
CA ARG A 523 -4.30 26.13 8.75
C ARG A 523 -5.11 24.87 9.01
N PRO A 524 -6.05 24.86 9.97
CA PRO A 524 -6.86 23.68 10.23
C PRO A 524 -7.74 23.35 9.02
N LEU A 525 -7.83 22.07 8.68
CA LEU A 525 -8.78 21.60 7.67
C LEU A 525 -10.18 21.63 8.26
N GLU A 526 -11.12 22.29 7.58
CA GLU A 526 -12.52 22.35 7.99
C GLU A 526 -13.42 21.72 6.93
N LEU A 527 -14.47 21.03 7.38
CA LEU A 527 -15.47 20.45 6.49
C LEU A 527 -16.57 21.45 6.16
N PRO A 528 -16.97 21.58 4.88
CA PRO A 528 -18.13 22.40 4.50
C PRO A 528 -19.47 21.68 4.75
N PHE A 529 -19.48 20.55 5.45
CA PHE A 529 -20.64 19.72 5.70
C PHE A 529 -20.51 18.96 7.02
N GLN A 530 -21.63 18.45 7.52
CA GLN A 530 -21.64 17.53 8.67
C GLN A 530 -21.53 16.10 8.15
N PRO A 531 -20.52 15.31 8.57
CA PRO A 531 -20.38 13.93 8.18
C PRO A 531 -21.57 13.07 8.62
N ARG A 532 -22.01 12.19 7.73
CA ARG A 532 -23.08 11.20 8.00
C ARG A 532 -22.51 9.88 8.51
N LEU A 533 -21.30 9.53 8.08
CA LEU A 533 -20.61 8.32 8.48
C LEU A 533 -19.86 8.50 9.80
N ALA A 534 -19.81 7.42 10.59
CA ALA A 534 -19.20 7.41 11.91
C ALA A 534 -17.67 7.35 11.89
N PHE A 535 -17.06 6.86 10.82
CA PHE A 535 -15.63 6.51 10.76
C PHE A 535 -15.21 5.62 11.95
N ALA A 536 -16.06 4.65 12.28
CA ALA A 536 -16.06 3.92 13.56
C ALA A 536 -14.78 3.13 13.82
N PHE A 537 -14.11 2.66 12.80
CA PHE A 537 -12.88 1.87 12.90
C PHE A 537 -11.60 2.71 12.92
N LYS A 538 -11.71 4.02 12.77
CA LYS A 538 -10.56 4.93 12.64
C LYS A 538 -10.72 6.09 13.63
N ASP A 539 -10.27 7.25 13.27
CA ASP A 539 -10.21 8.41 14.15
C ASP A 539 -11.58 9.00 14.53
N ARG A 540 -12.68 8.32 14.21
CA ARG A 540 -14.06 8.79 14.39
C ARG A 540 -14.30 10.15 13.74
N SER A 541 -13.54 10.46 12.69
CA SER A 541 -13.50 11.72 12.03
C SER A 541 -13.16 11.57 10.56
N PHE A 542 -13.80 12.34 9.69
CA PHE A 542 -13.45 12.45 8.27
C PHE A 542 -12.01 12.97 8.12
N ILE A 543 -11.69 14.07 8.80
CA ILE A 543 -10.35 14.69 8.75
C ILE A 543 -9.30 13.72 9.30
N GLY A 544 -9.54 13.12 10.47
CA GLY A 544 -8.61 12.14 11.03
C GLY A 544 -8.33 10.97 10.08
N ASN A 545 -9.36 10.45 9.38
CA ASN A 545 -9.13 9.41 8.37
C ASN A 545 -8.35 9.91 7.13
N LEU A 546 -8.56 11.13 6.70
CA LEU A 546 -7.82 11.76 5.62
C LEU A 546 -6.34 11.94 6.00
N GLU A 547 -6.06 12.38 7.21
CA GLU A 547 -4.72 12.63 7.75
C GLU A 547 -3.95 11.35 8.11
N GLN A 548 -4.59 10.18 8.12
CA GLN A 548 -3.89 8.91 8.13
C GLN A 548 -2.95 8.76 6.91
N CYS A 549 -3.22 9.45 5.80
CA CYS A 549 -2.35 9.42 4.63
C CYS A 549 -1.09 10.25 4.87
N ASN A 550 0.00 9.58 5.22
CA ASN A 550 1.33 10.19 5.40
C ASN A 550 2.13 10.38 4.10
N GLY A 551 1.55 10.13 2.93
CA GLY A 551 2.25 10.28 1.65
C GLY A 551 3.25 9.15 1.30
N CYS A 552 3.38 8.09 2.09
CA CYS A 552 4.41 7.05 1.95
C CYS A 552 4.44 6.32 0.59
N GLY A 553 3.41 6.47 -0.23
CA GLY A 553 3.31 5.84 -1.55
C GLY A 553 3.12 4.31 -1.52
N GLY A 554 2.78 3.70 -0.36
CA GLY A 554 2.51 2.26 -0.27
C GLY A 554 1.41 1.76 -1.21
N CYS A 555 0.57 2.67 -1.71
CA CYS A 555 -0.45 2.42 -2.73
C CYS A 555 0.06 2.47 -4.18
N LEU A 556 1.33 2.76 -4.41
CA LEU A 556 1.94 2.84 -5.75
C LEU A 556 2.60 1.51 -6.19
N LYS A 557 2.35 0.44 -5.47
CA LYS A 557 2.89 -0.89 -5.80
C LYS A 557 2.13 -1.52 -6.97
N GLN A 558 2.78 -2.47 -7.63
CA GLN A 558 2.22 -3.22 -8.77
C GLN A 558 1.69 -4.60 -8.36
N SER A 559 1.71 -4.94 -7.08
CA SER A 559 1.26 -6.23 -6.52
C SER A 559 0.22 -6.03 -5.43
N GLY A 560 -0.46 -7.11 -5.01
CA GLY A 560 -1.50 -7.05 -3.99
C GLY A 560 -2.85 -6.56 -4.52
N ILE A 561 -3.67 -6.00 -3.65
CA ILE A 561 -5.05 -5.61 -3.97
C ILE A 561 -5.30 -4.10 -3.96
N MET A 562 -4.41 -3.29 -3.37
CA MET A 562 -4.63 -1.86 -3.19
C MET A 562 -4.40 -1.06 -4.47
N CYS A 563 -5.37 -0.17 -4.76
CA CYS A 563 -5.41 0.73 -5.91
C CYS A 563 -5.31 0.03 -7.28
N PRO A 564 -6.29 -0.82 -7.63
CA PRO A 564 -6.31 -1.50 -8.92
C PRO A 564 -6.26 -0.53 -10.12
N THR A 565 -6.82 0.66 -9.98
CA THR A 565 -6.78 1.69 -11.04
C THR A 565 -5.39 2.29 -11.21
N PHE A 566 -4.60 2.42 -10.13
CA PHE A 566 -3.19 2.78 -10.25
C PHE A 566 -2.38 1.65 -10.92
N MET A 567 -2.59 0.41 -10.51
CA MET A 567 -1.91 -0.74 -11.14
C MET A 567 -2.16 -0.81 -12.65
N ALA A 568 -3.37 -0.45 -13.08
CA ALA A 568 -3.75 -0.46 -14.50
C ALA A 568 -3.16 0.72 -15.30
N THR A 569 -3.01 1.90 -14.70
CA THR A 569 -2.73 3.14 -15.43
C THR A 569 -1.36 3.77 -15.11
N GLY A 570 -0.78 3.46 -13.94
CA GLY A 570 0.42 4.12 -13.42
C GLY A 570 0.21 5.59 -13.04
N GLY A 571 -1.01 6.13 -13.15
CA GLY A 571 -1.31 7.53 -12.89
C GLY A 571 -1.41 7.85 -11.40
N GLU A 572 -0.70 8.86 -10.91
CA GLU A 572 -0.70 9.26 -9.49
C GLU A 572 -2.12 9.54 -8.96
N VAL A 573 -2.98 10.20 -9.74
CA VAL A 573 -4.37 10.50 -9.38
C VAL A 573 -5.21 9.26 -9.10
N MET A 574 -4.81 8.11 -9.63
CA MET A 574 -5.49 6.82 -9.43
C MET A 574 -5.11 6.14 -8.12
N SER A 575 -4.09 6.64 -7.41
CA SER A 575 -3.60 6.07 -6.15
C SER A 575 -4.41 6.57 -4.94
N THR A 576 -4.33 5.87 -3.80
CA THR A 576 -4.91 6.35 -2.54
C THR A 576 -4.25 7.65 -2.11
N ARG A 577 -2.91 7.75 -2.22
CA ARG A 577 -2.13 8.96 -1.93
C ARG A 577 -2.61 10.15 -2.76
N GLY A 578 -2.69 9.98 -4.08
CA GLY A 578 -3.12 11.04 -4.98
C GLY A 578 -4.53 11.53 -4.65
N ARG A 579 -5.46 10.61 -4.41
CA ARG A 579 -6.84 10.97 -4.02
C ARG A 579 -6.92 11.68 -2.67
N ALA A 580 -6.17 11.22 -1.68
CA ALA A 580 -6.12 11.89 -0.38
C ALA A 580 -5.57 13.33 -0.50
N ASN A 581 -4.53 13.53 -1.33
CA ASN A 581 -3.98 14.85 -1.60
C ASN A 581 -5.00 15.78 -2.26
N ILE A 582 -5.75 15.28 -3.24
CA ILE A 582 -6.77 16.09 -3.93
C ILE A 582 -7.93 16.42 -2.99
N ILE A 583 -8.33 15.50 -2.11
CA ILE A 583 -9.36 15.81 -1.10
C ILE A 583 -8.85 16.91 -0.16
N ARG A 584 -7.61 16.80 0.32
CA ARG A 584 -7.00 17.83 1.19
C ARG A 584 -6.94 19.18 0.48
N ALA A 585 -6.40 19.22 -0.74
CA ALA A 585 -6.31 20.43 -1.53
C ALA A 585 -7.68 21.08 -1.81
N ALA A 586 -8.70 20.26 -2.11
CA ALA A 586 -10.05 20.76 -2.31
C ALA A 586 -10.63 21.39 -1.04
N LEU A 587 -10.36 20.82 0.13
CA LEU A 587 -10.78 21.40 1.42
C LEU A 587 -10.03 22.72 1.72
N GLU A 588 -8.74 22.80 1.40
CA GLU A 588 -7.93 24.00 1.54
C GLU A 588 -8.43 25.16 0.63
N LEU A 589 -9.02 24.89 -0.52
CA LEU A 589 -9.61 25.89 -1.42
C LEU A 589 -10.72 26.71 -0.76
N ARG A 590 -11.36 26.19 0.29
CA ARG A 590 -12.38 26.92 1.07
C ARG A 590 -11.81 28.20 1.69
N VAL A 591 -10.57 28.18 2.15
CA VAL A 591 -9.87 29.35 2.68
C VAL A 591 -9.73 30.45 1.60
N GLN A 592 -9.74 30.06 0.32
CA GLN A 592 -9.69 30.95 -0.83
C GLN A 592 -11.07 31.35 -1.36
N GLY A 593 -12.17 31.06 -0.64
CA GLY A 593 -13.54 31.37 -1.04
C GLY A 593 -14.10 30.49 -2.17
N ARG A 594 -13.44 29.36 -2.52
CA ARG A 594 -13.93 28.40 -3.50
C ARG A 594 -14.75 27.30 -2.83
N ASP A 595 -15.73 26.75 -3.56
CA ASP A 595 -16.55 25.64 -3.09
C ASP A 595 -15.81 24.31 -3.31
N PRO A 596 -15.35 23.63 -2.25
CA PRO A 596 -14.59 22.38 -2.39
C PRO A 596 -15.40 21.26 -3.03
N LEU A 597 -16.74 21.25 -2.85
CA LEU A 597 -17.60 20.21 -3.42
C LEU A 597 -17.88 20.39 -4.93
N LYS A 598 -17.47 21.51 -5.53
CA LYS A 598 -17.56 21.76 -6.99
C LYS A 598 -16.23 21.65 -7.71
N SER A 599 -15.20 21.10 -7.06
CA SER A 599 -13.86 20.96 -7.67
C SER A 599 -13.87 19.86 -8.76
N GLU A 600 -13.47 20.23 -9.98
CA GLU A 600 -13.26 19.29 -11.09
C GLU A 600 -12.13 18.30 -10.78
N GLU A 601 -11.11 18.75 -10.06
CA GLU A 601 -10.00 17.91 -9.62
C GLU A 601 -10.47 16.80 -8.65
N LEU A 602 -11.41 17.17 -7.76
CA LEU A 602 -12.01 16.20 -6.85
C LEU A 602 -12.82 15.14 -7.63
N ASP A 603 -13.55 15.56 -8.66
CA ASP A 603 -14.29 14.65 -9.55
C ASP A 603 -13.36 13.72 -10.31
N ALA A 604 -12.29 14.24 -10.89
CA ALA A 604 -11.28 13.44 -11.60
C ALA A 604 -10.64 12.39 -10.67
N ALA A 605 -10.36 12.74 -9.42
CA ALA A 605 -9.76 11.84 -8.44
C ALA A 605 -10.74 10.77 -7.96
N LEU A 606 -11.98 11.15 -7.59
CA LEU A 606 -12.93 10.25 -6.93
C LEU A 606 -13.73 9.39 -7.90
N SER A 607 -14.08 9.91 -9.10
CA SER A 607 -14.88 9.16 -10.09
C SER A 607 -14.23 7.83 -10.51
N ASN A 608 -12.90 7.74 -10.44
CA ASN A 608 -12.12 6.55 -10.80
C ASN A 608 -11.79 5.63 -9.62
N CYS A 609 -12.32 5.91 -8.42
CA CYS A 609 -12.21 5.00 -7.28
C CYS A 609 -13.28 3.92 -7.36
N LEU A 610 -12.85 2.65 -7.39
CA LEU A 610 -13.74 1.47 -7.45
C LEU A 610 -14.45 1.15 -6.14
N SER A 611 -14.15 1.82 -5.04
CA SER A 611 -14.66 1.51 -3.70
C SER A 611 -14.47 0.03 -3.29
N CYS A 612 -13.39 -0.59 -3.77
CA CYS A 612 -13.07 -2.02 -3.57
C CYS A 612 -12.56 -2.35 -2.17
N LYS A 613 -12.37 -1.35 -1.31
CA LYS A 613 -11.85 -1.48 0.06
C LYS A 613 -10.43 -2.06 0.18
N GLY A 614 -9.69 -2.30 -0.91
CA GLY A 614 -8.32 -2.79 -0.85
C GLY A 614 -7.38 -1.90 0.00
N CYS A 615 -7.66 -0.61 0.10
CA CYS A 615 -6.92 0.31 0.96
C CYS A 615 -7.14 0.05 2.46
N THR A 616 -8.27 -0.51 2.89
CA THR A 616 -8.50 -0.80 4.32
C THR A 616 -7.68 -1.99 4.82
N GLN A 617 -7.31 -2.90 3.93
CA GLN A 617 -6.51 -4.07 4.25
C GLN A 617 -5.02 -3.82 4.11
N GLU A 618 -4.59 -3.21 3.00
CA GLU A 618 -3.18 -3.15 2.64
C GLU A 618 -2.50 -1.81 2.97
N CYS A 619 -3.25 -0.78 3.34
CA CYS A 619 -2.65 0.47 3.82
C CYS A 619 -2.32 0.34 5.30
N PRO A 620 -1.04 0.26 5.69
CA PRO A 620 -0.69 0.14 7.10
C PRO A 620 -1.11 1.35 7.93
N SER A 621 -1.23 2.52 7.29
CA SER A 621 -1.79 3.75 7.91
C SER A 621 -3.32 3.76 7.94
N ASN A 622 -3.97 2.70 7.46
CA ASN A 622 -5.41 2.52 7.59
C ASN A 622 -6.32 3.55 6.90
N VAL A 623 -5.89 4.18 5.82
CA VAL A 623 -6.75 5.11 5.07
C VAL A 623 -7.94 4.37 4.46
N ASN A 624 -9.15 4.82 4.73
CA ASN A 624 -10.36 4.29 4.10
C ASN A 624 -10.92 5.28 3.06
N LEU A 625 -10.32 5.25 1.88
CA LEU A 625 -10.73 6.15 0.80
C LEU A 625 -12.16 5.89 0.30
N ALA A 626 -12.66 4.67 0.44
CA ALA A 626 -14.03 4.35 0.05
C ALA A 626 -15.06 5.13 0.89
N LEU A 627 -14.83 5.25 2.20
CA LEU A 627 -15.68 6.06 3.07
C LEU A 627 -15.55 7.56 2.77
N LEU A 628 -14.32 8.06 2.62
CA LEU A 628 -14.07 9.47 2.26
C LEU A 628 -14.80 9.85 0.97
N LYS A 629 -14.69 9.02 -0.07
CA LYS A 629 -15.43 9.22 -1.33
C LYS A 629 -16.94 9.25 -1.12
N THR A 630 -17.47 8.24 -0.41
CA THR A 630 -18.91 8.08 -0.23
C THR A 630 -19.51 9.26 0.55
N GLU A 631 -18.80 9.74 1.57
CA GLU A 631 -19.20 10.91 2.35
C GLU A 631 -19.21 12.20 1.52
N LEU A 632 -18.17 12.43 0.71
CA LEU A 632 -18.10 13.60 -0.18
C LEU A 632 -19.21 13.57 -1.24
N LEU A 633 -19.53 12.41 -1.79
CA LEU A 633 -20.65 12.25 -2.71
C LEU A 633 -21.99 12.55 -1.99
N HIS A 634 -22.17 12.05 -0.76
CA HIS A 634 -23.35 12.32 0.04
C HIS A 634 -23.54 13.82 0.32
N ALA A 635 -22.45 14.47 0.76
CA ALA A 635 -22.47 15.92 1.01
C ALA A 635 -22.87 16.73 -0.26
N ARG A 636 -22.37 16.32 -1.41
CA ARG A 636 -22.73 16.92 -2.71
C ARG A 636 -24.20 16.69 -3.03
N TRP A 637 -24.70 15.44 -2.91
CA TRP A 637 -26.08 15.10 -3.23
C TRP A 637 -27.10 15.72 -2.28
N ARG A 638 -26.73 15.93 -1.04
CA ARG A 638 -27.57 16.68 -0.10
C ARG A 638 -27.73 18.13 -0.48
N ARG A 639 -26.72 18.72 -1.05
CA ARG A 639 -26.73 20.12 -1.49
C ARG A 639 -27.38 20.29 -2.87
N ASP A 640 -26.96 19.50 -3.85
CA ASP A 640 -27.27 19.70 -5.28
C ASP A 640 -28.40 18.77 -5.77
N GLY A 641 -28.86 17.84 -4.95
CA GLY A 641 -29.83 16.81 -5.31
C GLY A 641 -29.17 15.55 -5.89
N LEU A 642 -29.82 14.39 -5.72
CA LEU A 642 -29.34 13.11 -6.25
C LEU A 642 -29.61 13.01 -7.74
N PRO A 643 -28.58 12.86 -8.60
CA PRO A 643 -28.77 12.74 -10.05
C PRO A 643 -29.60 11.51 -10.43
N LEU A 644 -30.23 11.52 -11.62
CA LEU A 644 -31.10 10.44 -12.09
C LEU A 644 -30.38 9.09 -12.18
N ARG A 645 -29.14 9.08 -12.68
CA ARG A 645 -28.31 7.89 -12.80
C ARG A 645 -28.09 7.22 -11.43
N GLU A 646 -27.66 7.97 -10.44
CA GLU A 646 -27.37 7.50 -9.08
C GLU A 646 -28.67 7.06 -8.38
N ARG A 647 -29.81 7.71 -8.69
CA ARG A 647 -31.14 7.28 -8.20
C ARG A 647 -31.53 5.92 -8.78
N ILE A 648 -31.29 5.68 -10.07
CA ILE A 648 -31.54 4.40 -10.73
C ILE A 648 -30.69 3.30 -10.09
N PHE A 649 -29.38 3.52 -9.97
CA PHE A 649 -28.48 2.53 -9.36
C PHE A 649 -28.73 2.29 -7.87
N SER A 650 -29.26 3.27 -7.16
CA SER A 650 -29.65 3.09 -5.75
C SER A 650 -30.85 2.15 -5.58
N ASN A 651 -31.63 1.90 -6.64
CA ASN A 651 -32.91 1.17 -6.57
C ASN A 651 -32.92 -0.15 -7.38
N LEU A 652 -31.79 -0.85 -7.45
CA LEU A 652 -31.69 -2.11 -8.23
C LEU A 652 -32.67 -3.20 -7.76
N ASP A 653 -33.04 -3.27 -6.49
CA ASP A 653 -34.03 -4.24 -5.97
C ASP A 653 -35.43 -3.97 -6.55
N LEU A 654 -35.82 -2.71 -6.69
CA LEU A 654 -37.08 -2.32 -7.32
C LEU A 654 -37.08 -2.66 -8.83
N LEU A 655 -35.98 -2.38 -9.53
CA LEU A 655 -35.79 -2.72 -10.94
C LEU A 655 -35.86 -4.24 -11.12
N GLY A 656 -35.20 -5.03 -10.26
CA GLY A 656 -35.28 -6.49 -10.25
C GLY A 656 -36.74 -7.00 -10.08
N LYS A 657 -37.47 -6.41 -9.12
CA LYS A 657 -38.86 -6.75 -8.89
C LYS A 657 -39.75 -6.47 -10.12
N ILE A 658 -39.59 -5.30 -10.74
CA ILE A 658 -40.32 -4.90 -11.95
C ILE A 658 -39.95 -5.81 -13.13
N GLY A 659 -38.65 -5.99 -13.40
CA GLY A 659 -38.19 -6.79 -14.52
C GLY A 659 -38.65 -8.26 -14.48
N CYS A 660 -38.74 -8.85 -13.27
CA CYS A 660 -39.24 -10.20 -13.09
C CYS A 660 -40.79 -10.32 -13.12
N THR A 661 -41.55 -9.25 -13.35
CA THR A 661 -42.98 -9.37 -13.62
C THR A 661 -43.24 -9.85 -15.03
N MET A 662 -42.44 -9.40 -16.00
CA MET A 662 -42.52 -9.77 -17.43
C MET A 662 -41.08 -10.04 -17.97
N PRO A 663 -40.38 -11.09 -17.50
CA PRO A 663 -38.96 -11.27 -17.73
C PRO A 663 -38.57 -11.43 -19.18
N ARG A 664 -39.42 -12.04 -20.01
CA ARG A 664 -39.17 -12.16 -21.47
C ARG A 664 -39.15 -10.81 -22.18
N LEU A 665 -40.12 -9.93 -21.88
CA LEU A 665 -40.16 -8.57 -22.43
C LEU A 665 -38.99 -7.73 -21.89
N ALA A 666 -38.75 -7.77 -20.56
CA ALA A 666 -37.65 -7.04 -19.96
C ALA A 666 -36.28 -7.46 -20.55
N ASN A 667 -36.03 -8.76 -20.67
CA ASN A 667 -34.78 -9.26 -21.26
C ASN A 667 -34.69 -8.95 -22.76
N GLY A 668 -35.80 -8.95 -23.50
CA GLY A 668 -35.86 -8.53 -24.91
C GLY A 668 -35.47 -7.06 -25.06
N SER A 669 -36.02 -6.19 -24.20
CA SER A 669 -35.71 -4.76 -24.20
C SER A 669 -34.25 -4.45 -23.87
N LEU A 670 -33.62 -5.22 -22.97
CA LEU A 670 -32.18 -5.06 -22.65
C LEU A 670 -31.23 -5.39 -23.81
N ASN A 671 -31.70 -6.14 -24.81
CA ASN A 671 -30.91 -6.49 -25.99
C ASN A 671 -31.30 -5.61 -27.21
N PHE A 672 -32.28 -4.72 -27.07
CA PHE A 672 -32.75 -3.86 -28.17
C PHE A 672 -31.81 -2.67 -28.37
N ARG A 673 -31.01 -2.69 -29.43
CA ARG A 673 -29.94 -1.71 -29.68
C ARG A 673 -30.38 -0.24 -29.58
N PRO A 674 -31.53 0.19 -30.16
CA PRO A 674 -31.96 1.59 -30.04
C PRO A 674 -32.21 2.01 -28.57
N LEU A 675 -32.79 1.13 -27.76
CA LEU A 675 -32.96 1.39 -26.30
C LEU A 675 -31.61 1.46 -25.58
N ARG A 676 -30.67 0.58 -25.93
CA ARG A 676 -29.31 0.61 -25.35
C ARG A 676 -28.60 1.91 -25.68
N ALA A 677 -28.67 2.39 -26.91
CA ALA A 677 -28.12 3.69 -27.31
C ALA A 677 -28.78 4.86 -26.58
N ALA A 678 -30.11 4.79 -26.38
CA ALA A 678 -30.82 5.79 -25.57
C ALA A 678 -30.41 5.77 -24.12
N MET A 679 -30.22 4.60 -23.51
CA MET A 679 -29.71 4.44 -22.12
C MET A 679 -28.29 4.99 -22.00
N GLU A 680 -27.44 4.77 -22.99
CA GLU A 680 -26.08 5.33 -22.97
C GLU A 680 -26.11 6.85 -23.00
N LYS A 681 -26.93 7.42 -23.89
CA LYS A 681 -27.03 8.88 -24.05
C LYS A 681 -27.66 9.57 -22.81
N THR A 682 -28.63 8.92 -22.16
CA THR A 682 -29.40 9.55 -21.06
C THR A 682 -28.85 9.30 -19.68
N VAL A 683 -28.36 8.10 -19.42
CA VAL A 683 -27.88 7.67 -18.08
C VAL A 683 -26.46 7.14 -18.09
N GLY A 684 -25.78 7.17 -19.26
CA GLY A 684 -24.37 6.80 -19.40
C GLY A 684 -24.11 5.30 -19.31
N ILE A 685 -25.13 4.42 -19.41
CA ILE A 685 -24.94 2.96 -19.37
C ILE A 685 -24.51 2.49 -20.75
N SER A 686 -23.31 1.97 -20.88
CA SER A 686 -22.70 1.52 -22.14
C SER A 686 -23.61 0.57 -22.92
N ALA A 687 -23.77 0.82 -24.20
CA ALA A 687 -24.52 -0.07 -25.11
C ALA A 687 -23.78 -1.39 -25.36
N ASP A 688 -22.45 -1.39 -25.24
CA ASP A 688 -21.60 -2.55 -25.54
C ASP A 688 -21.47 -3.55 -24.37
N ARG A 689 -21.86 -3.14 -23.18
CA ARG A 689 -21.80 -4.02 -22.00
C ARG A 689 -23.08 -4.81 -21.84
N SER A 690 -22.99 -6.09 -21.55
CA SER A 690 -24.14 -6.90 -21.21
C SER A 690 -24.79 -6.42 -19.91
N LEU A 691 -26.10 -6.54 -19.77
CA LEU A 691 -26.81 -6.24 -18.52
C LEU A 691 -27.32 -7.54 -17.87
N PRO A 692 -27.38 -7.62 -16.51
CA PRO A 692 -27.88 -8.80 -15.83
C PRO A 692 -29.32 -9.15 -16.28
N ARG A 693 -29.51 -10.38 -16.72
CA ARG A 693 -30.81 -10.86 -17.19
C ARG A 693 -31.75 -11.11 -16.00
N TYR A 694 -33.03 -10.80 -16.18
CA TYR A 694 -34.06 -11.13 -15.19
C TYR A 694 -34.42 -12.60 -15.27
N ALA A 695 -34.53 -13.25 -14.12
CA ALA A 695 -34.91 -14.64 -14.02
C ALA A 695 -36.38 -14.87 -14.37
N ASN A 696 -36.68 -15.96 -15.06
CA ASN A 696 -38.05 -16.36 -15.35
C ASN A 696 -38.85 -16.69 -14.10
N GLU A 697 -38.19 -17.30 -13.12
CA GLU A 697 -38.73 -17.55 -11.79
C GLU A 697 -37.79 -16.93 -10.75
N ARG A 698 -38.33 -16.14 -9.85
CA ARG A 698 -37.59 -15.55 -8.72
C ARG A 698 -37.24 -16.61 -7.71
N PHE A 699 -36.05 -16.52 -7.10
CA PHE A 699 -35.58 -17.46 -6.08
C PHE A 699 -36.53 -17.58 -4.88
N ASP A 700 -37.10 -16.45 -4.39
CA ASP A 700 -38.02 -16.46 -3.25
C ASP A 700 -39.38 -17.14 -3.58
N ARG A 701 -39.80 -17.22 -4.86
CA ARG A 701 -40.94 -17.99 -5.30
C ARG A 701 -40.62 -19.48 -5.40
N TRP A 702 -39.47 -19.80 -6.03
CA TRP A 702 -38.96 -21.16 -6.07
C TRP A 702 -38.83 -21.77 -4.67
N PHE A 703 -38.21 -21.03 -3.74
CA PHE A 703 -37.97 -21.49 -2.35
C PHE A 703 -39.31 -21.79 -1.62
N ARG A 704 -40.33 -20.93 -1.76
CA ARG A 704 -41.64 -21.20 -1.17
C ARG A 704 -42.29 -22.44 -1.74
N ARG A 705 -42.16 -22.68 -3.06
CA ARG A 705 -42.68 -23.89 -3.71
C ARG A 705 -41.86 -25.12 -3.26
N HIS A 706 -40.56 -25.01 -3.12
CA HIS A 706 -39.69 -26.05 -2.64
C HIS A 706 -40.07 -26.52 -1.23
N LEU A 707 -40.34 -25.58 -0.32
CA LEU A 707 -40.83 -25.87 1.04
C LEU A 707 -42.28 -26.43 1.07
N ALA A 708 -43.14 -26.04 0.11
CA ALA A 708 -44.54 -26.51 0.08
C ALA A 708 -44.72 -27.82 -0.71
N ALA A 709 -43.70 -28.28 -1.42
CA ALA A 709 -43.77 -29.54 -2.14
C ALA A 709 -44.02 -30.70 -1.14
N PRO A 710 -45.09 -31.47 -1.32
CA PRO A 710 -45.33 -32.60 -0.44
C PRO A 710 -44.18 -33.58 -0.53
N THR A 711 -43.78 -34.13 0.59
CA THR A 711 -42.84 -35.24 0.68
C THR A 711 -43.49 -36.51 0.11
N VAL A 712 -43.68 -36.54 -1.24
CA VAL A 712 -44.24 -37.71 -1.91
C VAL A 712 -43.10 -38.59 -2.40
N GLY A 713 -42.99 -39.77 -1.78
CA GLY A 713 -42.08 -40.84 -2.17
C GLY A 713 -40.85 -40.95 -1.27
N GLU A 714 -40.62 -42.18 -0.84
CA GLU A 714 -39.49 -42.68 -0.04
C GLU A 714 -38.11 -42.38 -0.65
N GLY A 715 -37.69 -41.14 -0.66
CA GLY A 715 -36.42 -40.71 -1.26
C GLY A 715 -36.08 -39.24 -1.04
N LYS A 716 -36.99 -38.44 -0.52
CA LYS A 716 -36.75 -37.05 -0.11
C LYS A 716 -36.88 -36.87 1.41
N ALA A 717 -36.70 -37.92 2.19
CA ALA A 717 -36.27 -37.76 3.55
C ALA A 717 -34.97 -37.01 3.51
N HIS A 718 -34.85 -35.87 4.16
CA HIS A 718 -33.59 -35.36 4.70
C HIS A 718 -32.83 -36.63 5.12
N CYS A 719 -31.75 -37.00 4.43
CA CYS A 719 -30.97 -38.19 4.78
C CYS A 719 -30.93 -38.25 6.29
N GLY A 720 -31.34 -39.31 6.96
CA GLY A 720 -31.64 -39.45 8.40
C GLY A 720 -30.70 -38.79 9.42
N ALA A 721 -30.05 -37.74 9.02
CA ALA A 721 -29.25 -36.85 9.82
C ALA A 721 -30.17 -36.02 10.70
N ALA A 722 -29.96 -36.07 11.99
CA ALA A 722 -30.61 -35.20 12.98
C ALA A 722 -30.47 -33.73 12.51
N ILE A 723 -31.58 -32.96 12.65
CA ILE A 723 -31.58 -31.52 12.34
C ILE A 723 -30.46 -30.85 13.13
N ARG A 724 -29.43 -30.35 12.44
CA ARG A 724 -28.28 -29.67 13.07
C ARG A 724 -28.60 -28.28 13.60
N GLY A 725 -29.62 -27.63 13.06
CA GLY A 725 -30.02 -26.28 13.46
C GLY A 725 -30.72 -25.49 12.37
N HIS A 726 -30.88 -24.22 12.62
CA HIS A 726 -31.47 -23.28 11.70
C HIS A 726 -30.42 -22.32 11.11
N VAL A 727 -30.62 -21.93 9.85
CA VAL A 727 -29.86 -20.83 9.19
C VAL A 727 -30.84 -19.89 8.49
N ILE A 728 -30.51 -18.63 8.49
CA ILE A 728 -31.15 -17.61 7.66
C ILE A 728 -30.30 -17.44 6.41
N LEU A 729 -30.80 -17.79 5.23
CA LEU A 729 -30.15 -17.53 3.97
C LEU A 729 -30.55 -16.11 3.49
N TRP A 730 -29.58 -15.25 3.35
CA TRP A 730 -29.81 -13.91 2.82
C TRP A 730 -29.86 -13.96 1.30
N ASP A 731 -31.05 -13.99 0.74
CA ASP A 731 -31.29 -13.98 -0.70
C ASP A 731 -31.15 -12.55 -1.24
N ASP A 732 -29.94 -12.14 -1.55
CA ASP A 732 -29.64 -10.81 -2.07
C ASP A 732 -30.40 -10.49 -3.38
N THR A 733 -30.26 -9.26 -3.86
CA THR A 733 -30.97 -8.79 -5.05
C THR A 733 -30.63 -9.61 -6.31
N PHE A 734 -29.36 -10.02 -6.47
CA PHE A 734 -28.94 -10.77 -7.65
C PHE A 734 -29.41 -12.22 -7.60
N VAL A 735 -29.23 -12.90 -6.50
CA VAL A 735 -29.77 -14.26 -6.30
C VAL A 735 -31.29 -14.27 -6.45
N ARG A 736 -32.00 -13.26 -5.91
CA ARG A 736 -33.46 -13.24 -5.96
C ARG A 736 -34.03 -13.02 -7.38
N TYR A 737 -33.41 -12.14 -8.18
CA TYR A 737 -33.98 -11.65 -9.42
C TYR A 737 -33.21 -12.02 -10.68
N HIS A 738 -31.94 -12.40 -10.59
CA HIS A 738 -31.07 -12.58 -11.73
C HIS A 738 -30.43 -13.98 -11.80
N GLU A 739 -29.89 -14.48 -10.68
CA GLU A 739 -29.11 -15.72 -10.60
C GLU A 739 -29.70 -16.71 -9.56
N PRO A 740 -31.00 -17.12 -9.68
CA PRO A 740 -31.65 -17.99 -8.69
C PRO A 740 -30.97 -19.37 -8.56
N HIS A 741 -30.28 -19.84 -9.59
CA HIS A 741 -29.55 -21.11 -9.58
C HIS A 741 -28.48 -21.17 -8.47
N ILE A 742 -27.86 -20.04 -8.14
CA ILE A 742 -26.89 -19.96 -7.02
C ILE A 742 -27.57 -20.20 -5.68
N GLY A 743 -28.75 -19.58 -5.48
CA GLY A 743 -29.53 -19.80 -4.28
C GLY A 743 -30.04 -21.26 -4.15
N ILE A 744 -30.42 -21.85 -5.28
CA ILE A 744 -30.85 -23.26 -5.36
C ILE A 744 -29.69 -24.18 -4.95
N ALA A 745 -28.49 -23.94 -5.52
CA ALA A 745 -27.28 -24.69 -5.17
C ALA A 745 -26.93 -24.57 -3.67
N ALA A 746 -27.03 -23.36 -3.12
CA ALA A 746 -26.76 -23.13 -1.71
C ALA A 746 -27.77 -23.85 -0.80
N VAL A 747 -29.06 -23.86 -1.17
CA VAL A 747 -30.11 -24.63 -0.45
C VAL A 747 -29.76 -26.10 -0.47
N ALA A 748 -29.41 -26.68 -1.61
CA ALA A 748 -29.07 -28.10 -1.73
C ALA A 748 -27.88 -28.48 -0.81
N VAL A 749 -26.84 -27.65 -0.73
CA VAL A 749 -25.69 -27.89 0.15
C VAL A 749 -26.08 -27.79 1.63
N LEU A 750 -26.84 -26.75 2.02
CA LEU A 750 -27.23 -26.52 3.40
C LEU A 750 -28.21 -27.59 3.90
N GLU A 751 -29.15 -28.07 3.05
CA GLU A 751 -30.07 -29.19 3.36
C GLU A 751 -29.29 -30.50 3.50
N ALA A 752 -28.32 -30.75 2.60
CA ALA A 752 -27.44 -31.91 2.70
C ALA A 752 -26.59 -31.91 4.00
N LEU A 753 -26.27 -30.73 4.52
CA LEU A 753 -25.64 -30.54 5.83
C LEU A 753 -26.62 -30.69 7.00
N GLY A 754 -27.94 -30.90 6.79
CA GLY A 754 -28.95 -31.05 7.81
C GLY A 754 -29.46 -29.76 8.42
N PHE A 755 -29.33 -28.59 7.77
CA PHE A 755 -29.87 -27.33 8.26
C PHE A 755 -31.29 -27.07 7.77
N GLN A 756 -32.13 -26.53 8.64
CA GLN A 756 -33.39 -25.91 8.26
C GLN A 756 -33.11 -24.47 7.79
N ILE A 757 -33.56 -24.16 6.58
CA ILE A 757 -33.29 -22.87 5.95
C ILE A 757 -34.52 -21.99 6.02
N SER A 758 -34.35 -20.72 6.31
CA SER A 758 -35.40 -19.71 6.20
C SER A 758 -34.91 -18.51 5.42
N LEU A 759 -35.82 -17.88 4.65
CA LEU A 759 -35.57 -16.58 4.04
C LEU A 759 -36.24 -15.49 4.88
N PRO A 760 -35.62 -14.34 5.10
CA PRO A 760 -36.24 -13.25 5.86
C PRO A 760 -37.39 -12.65 5.06
N LYS A 761 -38.61 -12.76 5.63
CA LYS A 761 -39.83 -12.18 5.02
C LYS A 761 -39.70 -10.65 4.99
N ASN A 762 -40.07 -10.05 3.85
CA ASN A 762 -40.02 -8.58 3.65
C ASN A 762 -38.62 -7.93 3.75
N ARG A 763 -37.54 -8.70 3.55
CA ARG A 763 -36.20 -8.13 3.49
C ARG A 763 -36.15 -7.03 2.43
N ARG A 764 -35.29 -6.03 2.67
CA ARG A 764 -34.93 -5.01 1.69
C ARG A 764 -33.55 -5.29 1.10
N CYS A 765 -33.18 -4.58 0.03
CA CYS A 765 -31.78 -4.57 -0.42
C CYS A 765 -30.85 -4.28 0.76
N CYS A 766 -29.65 -4.87 0.76
CA CYS A 766 -28.63 -4.57 1.80
C CYS A 766 -28.20 -3.09 1.85
N GLY A 767 -28.55 -2.29 0.82
CA GLY A 767 -28.19 -0.88 0.73
C GLY A 767 -26.82 -0.62 0.03
N ARG A 768 -26.06 -1.65 -0.33
CA ARG A 768 -24.75 -1.49 -1.01
C ARG A 768 -24.82 -0.60 -2.25
N PRO A 769 -25.79 -0.75 -3.16
CA PRO A 769 -25.90 0.11 -4.33
C PRO A 769 -26.08 1.59 -3.95
N ALA A 770 -26.98 1.89 -3.02
CA ALA A 770 -27.22 3.25 -2.54
C ALA A 770 -25.97 3.84 -1.84
N PHE A 771 -25.34 3.06 -0.96
CA PHE A 771 -24.12 3.43 -0.25
C PHE A 771 -23.00 3.81 -1.23
N SER A 772 -22.74 2.97 -2.22
CA SER A 772 -21.67 3.19 -3.20
C SER A 772 -21.89 4.44 -4.07
N GLN A 773 -23.14 4.86 -4.26
CA GLN A 773 -23.50 6.08 -4.98
C GLN A 773 -23.57 7.33 -4.08
N GLY A 774 -23.23 7.24 -2.80
CA GLY A 774 -23.33 8.37 -1.87
C GLY A 774 -24.75 8.68 -1.40
N ASN A 775 -25.74 7.83 -1.70
CA ASN A 775 -27.11 7.96 -1.21
C ASN A 775 -27.23 7.34 0.18
N LEU A 776 -26.53 7.96 1.16
CA LEU A 776 -26.37 7.40 2.50
C LEU A 776 -27.69 7.38 3.30
N ASP A 777 -28.60 8.34 3.09
CA ASP A 777 -29.88 8.36 3.79
C ASP A 777 -30.75 7.17 3.37
N ALA A 778 -30.79 6.85 2.07
CA ALA A 778 -31.48 5.65 1.58
C ALA A 778 -30.80 4.36 2.07
N ALA A 779 -29.47 4.32 2.07
CA ALA A 779 -28.70 3.17 2.58
C ALA A 779 -29.01 2.93 4.07
N ALA A 780 -29.04 3.99 4.88
CA ALA A 780 -29.34 3.93 6.31
C ALA A 780 -30.79 3.47 6.57
N ALA A 781 -31.75 3.96 5.79
CA ALA A 781 -33.15 3.52 5.90
C ALA A 781 -33.32 2.02 5.60
N LEU A 782 -32.66 1.53 4.55
CA LEU A 782 -32.63 0.11 4.19
C LEU A 782 -31.93 -0.72 5.28
N ALA A 783 -30.78 -0.26 5.78
CA ALA A 783 -30.03 -0.90 6.83
C ALA A 783 -30.85 -1.05 8.11
N LYS A 784 -31.50 0.04 8.55
CA LYS A 784 -32.36 0.02 9.73
C LYS A 784 -33.48 -1.00 9.61
N GLN A 785 -34.20 -1.03 8.48
CA GLN A 785 -35.29 -1.98 8.25
C GLN A 785 -34.80 -3.43 8.31
N ASN A 786 -33.62 -3.71 7.72
CA ASN A 786 -33.05 -5.06 7.71
C ASN A 786 -32.56 -5.48 9.11
N VAL A 787 -31.94 -4.57 9.86
CA VAL A 787 -31.48 -4.83 11.23
C VAL A 787 -32.68 -5.06 12.13
N ASP A 788 -33.70 -4.21 12.07
CA ASP A 788 -34.94 -4.38 12.86
C ASP A 788 -35.63 -5.74 12.57
N LEU A 789 -35.70 -6.11 11.28
CA LEU A 789 -36.26 -7.41 10.86
C LEU A 789 -35.47 -8.60 11.40
N LEU A 790 -34.15 -8.57 11.36
CA LEU A 790 -33.27 -9.67 11.79
C LEU A 790 -33.15 -9.75 13.33
N ALA A 791 -33.25 -8.60 13.98
CA ALA A 791 -33.23 -8.50 15.44
C ALA A 791 -34.54 -8.93 16.12
N ALA A 792 -35.66 -8.89 15.40
CA ALA A 792 -36.93 -9.45 15.87
C ALA A 792 -36.96 -10.98 15.84
N GLY A 793 -35.98 -11.61 15.16
CA GLY A 793 -35.85 -13.07 15.05
C GLY A 793 -35.05 -13.68 16.21
N ARG A 794 -34.73 -14.98 16.08
CA ARG A 794 -33.89 -15.70 17.05
C ARG A 794 -32.47 -15.16 17.11
N PRO A 795 -31.93 -14.74 18.25
CA PRO A 795 -30.66 -14.01 18.36
C PRO A 795 -29.41 -14.82 18.01
N THR A 796 -29.47 -16.16 18.04
CA THR A 796 -28.31 -17.04 17.83
C THR A 796 -28.26 -17.67 16.45
N VAL A 797 -29.25 -17.46 15.57
CA VAL A 797 -29.30 -18.11 14.26
C VAL A 797 -28.33 -17.39 13.31
N PRO A 798 -27.37 -18.12 12.68
CA PRO A 798 -26.45 -17.52 11.72
C PRO A 798 -27.17 -17.04 10.45
N ILE A 799 -26.66 -15.94 9.88
CA ILE A 799 -27.17 -15.33 8.66
C ILE A 799 -26.11 -15.57 7.58
N VAL A 800 -26.45 -16.42 6.62
CA VAL A 800 -25.54 -16.88 5.57
C VAL A 800 -25.71 -16.04 4.31
N PHE A 801 -24.62 -15.50 3.79
CA PHE A 801 -24.58 -14.63 2.61
C PHE A 801 -23.90 -15.32 1.43
N LEU A 802 -24.48 -15.18 0.24
CA LEU A 802 -23.90 -15.64 -1.03
C LEU A 802 -23.12 -14.52 -1.73
N GLU A 803 -23.57 -13.27 -1.62
CA GLU A 803 -22.90 -12.11 -2.25
C GLU A 803 -21.99 -11.40 -1.23
N PRO A 804 -20.65 -11.42 -1.45
CA PRO A 804 -19.71 -10.82 -0.49
C PRO A 804 -19.88 -9.30 -0.31
N SER A 805 -20.38 -8.59 -1.31
CA SER A 805 -20.64 -7.16 -1.19
C SER A 805 -21.82 -6.85 -0.28
N CYS A 806 -22.83 -7.72 -0.23
CA CYS A 806 -23.91 -7.63 0.72
C CYS A 806 -23.44 -7.96 2.14
N TRP A 807 -22.65 -9.03 2.30
CA TRP A 807 -22.07 -9.42 3.59
C TRP A 807 -21.22 -8.29 4.18
N SER A 808 -20.32 -7.69 3.41
CA SER A 808 -19.47 -6.58 3.88
C SER A 808 -20.29 -5.35 4.30
N MET A 809 -21.48 -5.15 3.72
CA MET A 809 -22.37 -4.07 4.12
C MET A 809 -22.87 -4.28 5.55
N PHE A 810 -23.24 -5.52 5.92
CA PHE A 810 -23.74 -5.85 7.25
C PHE A 810 -22.63 -5.86 8.31
N VAL A 811 -21.42 -6.36 7.97
CA VAL A 811 -20.36 -6.52 8.97
C VAL A 811 -19.54 -5.25 9.21
N GLU A 812 -19.54 -4.31 8.26
CA GLU A 812 -18.77 -3.06 8.38
C GLU A 812 -19.62 -1.80 8.20
N ASP A 813 -20.29 -1.64 7.04
CA ASP A 813 -20.83 -0.34 6.66
C ASP A 813 -22.10 0.06 7.44
N TYR A 814 -22.83 -0.89 8.02
CA TYR A 814 -23.94 -0.57 8.92
C TYR A 814 -23.49 0.11 10.22
N ARG A 815 -22.29 -0.20 10.70
CA ARG A 815 -21.64 0.52 11.81
C ARG A 815 -21.29 1.94 11.39
N GLU A 816 -20.78 2.11 10.19
CA GLU A 816 -20.45 3.43 9.64
C GLU A 816 -21.70 4.30 9.45
N LEU A 817 -22.86 3.71 9.19
CA LEU A 817 -24.14 4.39 9.11
C LEU A 817 -24.78 4.68 10.47
N ASN A 818 -24.14 4.32 11.61
CA ASN A 818 -24.68 4.46 12.96
C ASN A 818 -26.03 3.75 13.16
N ILE A 819 -26.17 2.54 12.61
CA ILE A 819 -27.38 1.73 12.78
C ILE A 819 -27.36 1.05 14.15
N ALA A 820 -28.36 1.33 14.96
CA ALA A 820 -28.51 0.67 16.26
C ALA A 820 -28.59 -0.87 16.11
N ARG A 821 -27.92 -1.62 16.99
CA ARG A 821 -27.80 -3.09 16.97
C ARG A 821 -27.04 -3.65 15.73
N ALA A 822 -26.36 -2.83 14.95
CA ALA A 822 -25.59 -3.31 13.79
C ALA A 822 -24.55 -4.36 14.21
N ASP A 823 -23.89 -4.18 15.36
CA ASP A 823 -22.86 -5.11 15.86
C ASP A 823 -23.43 -6.48 16.23
N GLU A 824 -24.63 -6.51 16.83
CA GLU A 824 -25.33 -7.76 17.15
C GLU A 824 -25.61 -8.56 15.86
N ILE A 825 -26.11 -7.90 14.84
CA ILE A 825 -26.41 -8.55 13.57
C ILE A 825 -25.12 -8.94 12.84
N ALA A 826 -24.11 -8.07 12.83
CA ALA A 826 -22.81 -8.34 12.21
C ALA A 826 -22.16 -9.63 12.77
N GLY A 827 -22.24 -9.86 14.08
CA GLY A 827 -21.71 -11.06 14.73
C GLY A 827 -22.38 -12.37 14.30
N ARG A 828 -23.55 -12.30 13.65
CA ARG A 828 -24.28 -13.46 13.11
C ARG A 828 -24.05 -13.67 11.62
N CYS A 829 -23.49 -12.68 10.91
CA CYS A 829 -23.34 -12.70 9.46
C CYS A 829 -22.09 -13.45 9.05
N VAL A 830 -22.23 -14.43 8.19
CA VAL A 830 -21.14 -15.25 7.67
C VAL A 830 -21.29 -15.49 6.16
N LEU A 831 -20.16 -15.51 5.44
CA LEU A 831 -20.16 -15.94 4.04
C LEU A 831 -20.47 -17.45 3.95
N PHE A 832 -21.22 -17.83 2.94
CA PHE A 832 -21.59 -19.23 2.68
C PHE A 832 -20.34 -20.15 2.67
N GLU A 833 -19.30 -19.74 1.95
CA GLU A 833 -18.07 -20.52 1.84
C GLU A 833 -17.36 -20.68 3.17
N LYS A 834 -17.33 -19.62 3.98
CA LYS A 834 -16.72 -19.66 5.31
C LYS A 834 -17.53 -20.53 6.27
N PHE A 835 -18.85 -20.42 6.22
CA PHE A 835 -19.76 -21.23 7.03
C PHE A 835 -19.58 -22.73 6.76
N VAL A 836 -19.49 -23.10 5.48
CA VAL A 836 -19.30 -24.49 5.08
C VAL A 836 -17.89 -25.00 5.40
N ASP A 837 -16.83 -24.18 5.17
CA ASP A 837 -15.45 -24.56 5.51
C ASP A 837 -15.29 -24.80 7.02
N ASP A 838 -15.84 -23.92 7.86
CA ASP A 838 -15.77 -24.04 9.32
C ASP A 838 -16.50 -25.29 9.83
N LEU A 839 -17.61 -25.65 9.20
CA LEU A 839 -18.34 -26.85 9.56
C LEU A 839 -17.57 -28.11 9.14
N LEU A 840 -17.11 -28.16 7.90
CA LEU A 840 -16.32 -29.28 7.39
C LEU A 840 -14.94 -29.41 8.03
N ALA A 841 -14.42 -28.34 8.63
CA ALA A 841 -13.20 -28.42 9.45
C ALA A 841 -13.43 -29.20 10.75
N ARG A 842 -14.64 -29.09 11.33
CA ARG A 842 -15.04 -29.83 12.54
C ARG A 842 -15.55 -31.24 12.22
N GLU A 843 -16.18 -31.39 11.06
CA GLU A 843 -16.81 -32.64 10.63
C GLU A 843 -16.49 -32.93 9.15
N PRO A 844 -15.27 -33.41 8.84
CA PRO A 844 -14.82 -33.60 7.44
C PRO A 844 -15.72 -34.51 6.57
N GLY A 845 -16.47 -35.42 7.18
CA GLY A 845 -17.36 -36.32 6.47
C GLY A 845 -18.84 -35.87 6.39
N ALA A 846 -19.16 -34.66 6.77
CA ALA A 846 -20.55 -34.18 6.82
C ALA A 846 -21.24 -34.10 5.46
N LEU A 847 -20.48 -34.01 4.35
CA LEU A 847 -21.00 -34.02 2.99
C LEU A 847 -20.41 -35.18 2.18
N PRO A 848 -21.23 -35.99 1.50
CA PRO A 848 -20.74 -37.00 0.58
C PRO A 848 -20.38 -36.36 -0.77
N PHE A 849 -19.10 -36.09 -1.00
CA PHE A 849 -18.62 -35.57 -2.27
C PHE A 849 -18.16 -36.68 -3.23
N ASP A 850 -18.32 -36.42 -4.53
CA ASP A 850 -17.75 -37.29 -5.55
C ASP A 850 -16.21 -37.12 -5.61
N ASN A 851 -15.53 -38.16 -6.12
CA ASN A 851 -14.11 -38.10 -6.39
C ASN A 851 -13.87 -37.82 -7.87
N ARG A 852 -13.82 -36.53 -8.22
CA ARG A 852 -13.60 -36.07 -9.59
C ARG A 852 -12.36 -35.23 -9.67
N PRO A 853 -11.22 -35.73 -10.22
CA PRO A 853 -10.03 -34.93 -10.40
C PRO A 853 -10.29 -33.68 -11.26
N ALA A 854 -10.02 -32.51 -10.73
CA ALA A 854 -10.08 -31.26 -11.48
C ALA A 854 -9.22 -30.18 -10.85
N ARG A 855 -8.82 -29.19 -11.67
CA ARG A 855 -8.17 -27.96 -11.22
C ARG A 855 -9.23 -26.90 -11.01
N VAL A 856 -9.11 -26.17 -9.92
CA VAL A 856 -10.02 -25.09 -9.54
C VAL A 856 -9.21 -23.83 -9.33
N ALA A 857 -9.55 -22.75 -10.01
CA ALA A 857 -8.95 -21.44 -9.79
C ALA A 857 -9.99 -20.48 -9.23
N ILE A 858 -9.66 -19.86 -8.11
CA ILE A 858 -10.59 -19.03 -7.35
C ILE A 858 -10.18 -17.56 -7.46
N HIS A 859 -11.09 -16.73 -7.96
CA HIS A 859 -10.95 -15.27 -7.87
C HIS A 859 -11.79 -14.76 -6.69
N PRO A 860 -11.17 -14.45 -5.54
CA PRO A 860 -11.90 -13.97 -4.37
C PRO A 860 -12.44 -12.56 -4.62
N HIS A 861 -13.66 -12.29 -4.19
CA HIS A 861 -14.28 -10.96 -4.29
C HIS A 861 -13.52 -9.93 -3.45
N CYS A 862 -13.35 -8.71 -3.97
CA CYS A 862 -12.56 -7.66 -3.32
C CYS A 862 -13.05 -7.32 -1.90
N HIS A 863 -14.36 -7.25 -1.64
CA HIS A 863 -14.90 -7.02 -0.31
C HIS A 863 -14.69 -8.19 0.65
N ALA A 864 -14.70 -9.43 0.18
CA ALA A 864 -14.38 -10.57 1.03
C ALA A 864 -12.92 -10.54 1.47
N LYS A 865 -11.99 -10.37 0.54
CA LYS A 865 -10.56 -10.34 0.88
C LYS A 865 -10.10 -9.05 1.57
N SER A 866 -10.92 -8.00 1.59
CA SER A 866 -10.62 -6.82 2.45
C SER A 866 -10.90 -7.05 3.94
N ILE A 867 -11.64 -8.11 4.28
CA ILE A 867 -12.09 -8.40 5.65
C ILE A 867 -11.59 -9.76 6.13
N LEU A 868 -11.45 -10.74 5.25
CA LEU A 868 -11.05 -12.12 5.55
C LEU A 868 -9.86 -12.56 4.69
N ASP A 869 -9.02 -13.43 5.24
CA ASP A 869 -8.03 -14.16 4.46
C ASP A 869 -8.73 -15.17 3.54
N PRO A 870 -8.58 -15.09 2.20
CA PRO A 870 -9.26 -15.98 1.26
C PRO A 870 -8.77 -17.43 1.28
N ALA A 871 -7.79 -17.80 2.08
CA ALA A 871 -7.27 -19.17 2.19
C ALA A 871 -8.36 -20.21 2.54
N PHE A 872 -9.42 -19.80 3.25
CA PHE A 872 -10.56 -20.69 3.53
C PHE A 872 -11.25 -21.17 2.24
N MET A 873 -11.30 -20.36 1.19
CA MET A 873 -11.91 -20.76 -0.08
C MET A 873 -11.11 -21.89 -0.76
N LYS A 874 -9.77 -21.79 -0.68
CA LYS A 874 -8.89 -22.86 -1.16
C LYS A 874 -9.12 -24.16 -0.37
N ARG A 875 -9.07 -24.06 0.97
CA ARG A 875 -9.30 -25.23 1.83
C ARG A 875 -10.65 -25.89 1.53
N LEU A 876 -11.72 -25.09 1.37
CA LEU A 876 -13.05 -25.60 1.05
C LEU A 876 -13.06 -26.36 -0.28
N ALA A 877 -12.47 -25.79 -1.32
CA ALA A 877 -12.39 -26.44 -2.63
C ALA A 877 -11.55 -27.72 -2.60
N GLU A 878 -10.48 -27.76 -1.81
CA GLU A 878 -9.60 -28.93 -1.65
C GLU A 878 -10.19 -30.03 -0.74
N ARG A 879 -11.30 -29.75 -0.02
CA ARG A 879 -12.10 -30.80 0.66
C ARG A 879 -12.87 -31.69 -0.31
N LEU A 880 -13.06 -31.24 -1.53
CA LEU A 880 -13.62 -32.06 -2.60
C LEU A 880 -12.58 -33.05 -3.08
N PRO A 881 -12.81 -34.37 -2.99
CA PRO A 881 -11.83 -35.38 -3.36
C PRO A 881 -11.35 -35.22 -4.81
N GLY A 882 -10.02 -35.24 -5.02
CA GLY A 882 -9.40 -35.10 -6.33
C GLY A 882 -9.26 -33.65 -6.83
N ARG A 883 -9.79 -32.65 -6.14
CA ARG A 883 -9.65 -31.25 -6.53
C ARG A 883 -8.30 -30.66 -6.06
N ARG A 884 -7.70 -29.84 -6.94
CA ARG A 884 -6.55 -29.00 -6.60
C ARG A 884 -6.92 -27.55 -6.83
N ALA A 885 -6.90 -26.74 -5.78
CA ALA A 885 -7.35 -25.36 -5.83
C ALA A 885 -6.19 -24.35 -5.75
N THR A 886 -6.30 -23.27 -6.53
CA THR A 886 -5.40 -22.12 -6.49
C THR A 886 -6.21 -20.86 -6.30
N VAL A 887 -5.83 -20.03 -5.32
CA VAL A 887 -6.36 -18.67 -5.19
C VAL A 887 -5.54 -17.76 -6.09
N LEU A 888 -6.20 -17.06 -7.00
CA LEU A 888 -5.55 -16.14 -7.93
C LEU A 888 -5.09 -14.88 -7.18
N ASP A 889 -3.81 -14.55 -7.32
CA ASP A 889 -3.27 -13.27 -6.81
C ASP A 889 -3.69 -12.11 -7.74
N THR A 890 -4.93 -11.69 -7.61
CA THR A 890 -5.55 -10.65 -8.41
C THR A 890 -6.19 -9.60 -7.53
N ALA A 891 -6.24 -8.36 -8.01
CA ALA A 891 -6.91 -7.25 -7.33
C ALA A 891 -8.44 -7.28 -7.57
N CYS A 892 -9.08 -6.13 -7.76
CA CYS A 892 -10.48 -6.03 -8.18
C CYS A 892 -10.66 -6.48 -9.64
N CYS A 893 -11.82 -7.06 -9.97
CA CYS A 893 -12.16 -7.42 -11.35
C CYS A 893 -12.45 -6.20 -12.26
N GLY A 894 -12.57 -5.01 -11.71
CA GLY A 894 -12.84 -3.78 -12.47
C GLY A 894 -14.31 -3.42 -12.65
N MET A 895 -15.26 -4.36 -12.48
CA MET A 895 -16.69 -4.08 -12.62
C MET A 895 -17.22 -3.13 -11.54
N ALA A 896 -16.90 -3.40 -10.27
CA ALA A 896 -17.28 -2.56 -9.12
C ALA A 896 -18.75 -2.05 -9.17
N GLY A 897 -19.67 -2.97 -9.26
CA GLY A 897 -21.11 -2.67 -9.39
C GLY A 897 -21.44 -1.95 -10.69
N ALA A 898 -21.91 -0.72 -10.60
CA ALA A 898 -22.28 0.08 -11.77
C ALA A 898 -21.07 0.66 -12.55
N PHE A 899 -19.88 0.73 -11.93
CA PHE A 899 -18.71 1.42 -12.52
C PHE A 899 -18.37 0.86 -13.91
N GLY A 900 -18.21 -0.45 -14.04
CA GLY A 900 -17.87 -1.07 -15.32
C GLY A 900 -18.99 -1.07 -16.36
N MET A 901 -20.20 -0.65 -15.98
CA MET A 901 -21.34 -0.49 -16.88
C MET A 901 -21.41 0.89 -17.53
N LEU A 902 -20.64 1.86 -17.01
CA LEU A 902 -20.68 3.23 -17.52
C LEU A 902 -19.79 3.35 -18.75
N ALA A 903 -20.30 3.93 -19.84
CA ALA A 903 -19.59 4.13 -21.11
C ALA A 903 -18.25 4.87 -20.89
N GLU A 904 -18.24 5.90 -20.06
CA GLU A 904 -17.06 6.68 -19.70
C GLU A 904 -16.02 5.92 -18.85
N LYS A 905 -16.36 4.73 -18.33
CA LYS A 905 -15.51 3.92 -17.44
C LYS A 905 -15.18 2.53 -17.99
N CYS A 906 -15.78 2.13 -19.11
CA CYS A 906 -15.59 0.80 -19.70
C CYS A 906 -14.14 0.46 -19.96
N ASP A 907 -13.38 1.39 -20.56
CA ASP A 907 -11.97 1.19 -20.88
C ASP A 907 -11.11 1.00 -19.62
N LEU A 908 -11.30 1.86 -18.61
CA LEU A 908 -10.60 1.74 -17.34
C LEU A 908 -11.00 0.44 -16.61
N SER A 909 -12.28 0.08 -16.64
CA SER A 909 -12.77 -1.18 -16.10
C SER A 909 -12.11 -2.39 -16.76
N ALA A 910 -11.97 -2.38 -18.09
CA ALA A 910 -11.31 -3.42 -18.86
C ALA A 910 -9.81 -3.47 -18.57
N GLN A 911 -9.13 -2.32 -18.49
CA GLN A 911 -7.72 -2.25 -18.10
C GLN A 911 -7.47 -2.85 -16.69
N VAL A 912 -8.32 -2.54 -15.73
CA VAL A 912 -8.24 -3.12 -14.37
C VAL A 912 -8.46 -4.63 -14.41
N ALA A 913 -9.35 -5.12 -15.27
CA ALA A 913 -9.64 -6.54 -15.42
C ALA A 913 -8.49 -7.36 -16.00
N GLN A 914 -7.56 -6.75 -16.76
CA GLN A 914 -6.49 -7.48 -17.45
C GLN A 914 -5.70 -8.39 -16.55
N ARG A 915 -5.45 -7.99 -15.32
CA ARG A 915 -4.72 -8.82 -14.34
C ARG A 915 -5.47 -10.13 -14.03
N VAL A 916 -6.79 -10.06 -13.87
CA VAL A 916 -7.64 -11.24 -13.65
C VAL A 916 -7.70 -12.08 -14.93
N ILE A 917 -7.92 -11.44 -16.07
CA ILE A 917 -8.05 -12.12 -17.37
C ILE A 917 -6.75 -12.82 -17.75
N ASN A 918 -5.60 -12.16 -17.58
CA ASN A 918 -4.30 -12.75 -17.87
C ASN A 918 -3.99 -13.93 -16.93
N ALA A 919 -4.31 -13.81 -15.64
CA ALA A 919 -4.16 -14.90 -14.70
C ALA A 919 -5.02 -16.12 -15.09
N ILE A 920 -6.26 -15.90 -15.52
CA ILE A 920 -7.14 -16.97 -15.99
C ILE A 920 -6.62 -17.58 -17.30
N ARG A 921 -6.18 -16.77 -18.26
CA ARG A 921 -5.66 -17.24 -19.56
C ARG A 921 -4.36 -18.04 -19.44
N SER A 922 -3.59 -17.84 -18.38
CA SER A 922 -2.37 -18.64 -18.13
C SER A 922 -2.63 -20.03 -17.55
N LEU A 923 -3.90 -20.34 -17.21
CA LEU A 923 -4.29 -21.64 -16.68
C LEU A 923 -4.61 -22.64 -17.81
N PRO A 924 -4.50 -23.96 -17.53
CA PRO A 924 -5.01 -24.98 -18.43
C PRO A 924 -6.51 -24.78 -18.72
N SER A 925 -6.92 -25.08 -19.96
CA SER A 925 -8.28 -24.82 -20.45
C SER A 925 -9.40 -25.53 -19.67
N GLU A 926 -9.08 -26.68 -19.06
CA GLU A 926 -9.99 -27.48 -18.24
C GLU A 926 -10.15 -26.99 -16.81
N THR A 927 -9.50 -25.87 -16.44
CA THR A 927 -9.58 -25.32 -15.08
C THR A 927 -10.96 -24.71 -14.80
N GLU A 928 -11.63 -25.17 -13.77
CA GLU A 928 -12.90 -24.58 -13.32
C GLU A 928 -12.64 -23.23 -12.62
N ILE A 929 -13.28 -22.18 -13.11
CA ILE A 929 -13.11 -20.82 -12.55
C ILE A 929 -14.25 -20.54 -11.56
N ILE A 930 -13.86 -20.17 -10.34
CA ILE A 930 -14.80 -19.84 -9.25
C ILE A 930 -14.68 -18.35 -8.92
N ALA A 931 -15.83 -17.69 -8.86
CA ALA A 931 -15.95 -16.29 -8.43
C ALA A 931 -17.29 -16.08 -7.73
N SER A 932 -17.29 -15.88 -6.41
CA SER A 932 -18.53 -15.78 -5.63
C SER A 932 -19.25 -14.44 -5.80
N GLY A 933 -18.57 -13.36 -6.21
CA GLY A 933 -19.23 -12.08 -6.45
C GLY A 933 -19.89 -11.95 -7.82
N THR A 934 -21.13 -11.49 -7.89
CA THR A 934 -21.86 -11.23 -9.14
C THR A 934 -21.08 -10.32 -10.10
N SER A 935 -20.51 -9.22 -9.60
CA SER A 935 -19.68 -8.30 -10.40
C SER A 935 -18.48 -9.01 -11.04
N CYS A 936 -17.85 -9.95 -10.33
CA CYS A 936 -16.70 -10.70 -10.82
C CYS A 936 -17.10 -11.68 -11.93
N ARG A 937 -18.19 -12.44 -11.71
CA ARG A 937 -18.70 -13.37 -12.73
C ARG A 937 -19.09 -12.62 -14.01
N HIS A 938 -19.81 -11.52 -13.86
CA HIS A 938 -20.24 -10.70 -14.98
C HIS A 938 -19.04 -10.15 -15.78
N GLN A 939 -18.05 -9.57 -15.10
CA GLN A 939 -16.86 -9.01 -15.74
C GLN A 939 -16.06 -10.06 -16.52
N ILE A 940 -15.83 -11.23 -15.91
CA ILE A 940 -15.09 -12.32 -16.56
C ILE A 940 -15.89 -12.82 -17.79
N SER A 941 -17.21 -13.02 -17.67
CA SER A 941 -18.05 -13.48 -18.76
C SER A 941 -18.16 -12.47 -19.90
N ASP A 942 -18.16 -11.15 -19.60
CA ASP A 942 -18.20 -10.09 -20.62
C ASP A 942 -16.89 -9.97 -21.42
N LEU A 943 -15.75 -10.23 -20.77
CA LEU A 943 -14.42 -10.05 -21.36
C LEU A 943 -13.77 -11.34 -21.85
N THR A 944 -14.42 -12.48 -21.63
CA THR A 944 -13.93 -13.81 -22.04
C THR A 944 -15.11 -14.69 -22.48
N THR A 945 -14.80 -15.89 -22.93
CA THR A 945 -15.81 -16.94 -23.21
C THR A 945 -16.11 -17.82 -21.98
N ILE A 946 -15.52 -17.50 -20.83
CA ILE A 946 -15.59 -18.29 -19.60
C ILE A 946 -16.77 -17.81 -18.75
N HIS A 947 -17.55 -18.75 -18.23
CA HIS A 947 -18.64 -18.50 -17.30
C HIS A 947 -18.25 -19.03 -15.91
N PRO A 948 -17.73 -18.17 -15.00
CA PRO A 948 -17.33 -18.62 -13.67
C PRO A 948 -18.53 -19.08 -12.85
N LYS A 949 -18.32 -20.17 -12.08
CA LYS A 949 -19.33 -20.66 -11.12
C LYS A 949 -19.20 -19.93 -9.78
N HIS A 950 -20.30 -19.90 -9.04
CA HIS A 950 -20.26 -19.61 -7.61
C HIS A 950 -19.73 -20.83 -6.83
N MET A 951 -19.12 -20.62 -5.66
CA MET A 951 -18.66 -21.75 -4.82
C MET A 951 -19.82 -22.70 -4.44
N ALA A 952 -21.01 -22.18 -4.20
CA ALA A 952 -22.20 -22.99 -3.92
C ALA A 952 -22.53 -23.96 -5.05
N GLU A 953 -22.34 -23.55 -6.31
CA GLU A 953 -22.57 -24.40 -7.47
C GLU A 953 -21.50 -25.49 -7.55
N LEU A 954 -20.22 -25.15 -7.33
CA LEU A 954 -19.14 -26.14 -7.29
C LEU A 954 -19.42 -27.23 -6.24
N LEU A 955 -19.84 -26.83 -5.04
CA LEU A 955 -20.16 -27.78 -3.96
C LEU A 955 -21.40 -28.62 -4.31
N ALA A 956 -22.47 -28.00 -4.79
CA ALA A 956 -23.70 -28.70 -5.16
C ALA A 956 -23.50 -29.70 -6.30
N ASP A 957 -22.72 -29.30 -7.34
CA ASP A 957 -22.38 -30.17 -8.46
C ASP A 957 -21.50 -31.37 -8.06
N SER A 958 -20.84 -31.29 -6.90
CA SER A 958 -19.95 -32.32 -6.37
C SER A 958 -20.64 -33.22 -5.31
N LEU A 959 -21.89 -32.96 -4.95
CA LEU A 959 -22.64 -33.82 -4.04
C LEU A 959 -22.98 -35.16 -4.73
N GLN A 960 -22.71 -36.29 -4.07
CA GLN A 960 -23.17 -37.58 -4.55
C GLN A 960 -24.69 -37.66 -4.47
N PRO A 961 -25.38 -38.20 -5.48
CA PRO A 961 -26.79 -38.50 -5.34
C PRO A 961 -26.94 -39.54 -4.21
N PRO A 962 -28.05 -39.49 -3.43
CA PRO A 962 -28.31 -40.46 -2.36
C PRO A 962 -28.28 -41.87 -2.91
N THR A 963 -27.31 -42.68 -2.46
CA THR A 963 -27.17 -44.05 -2.85
C THR A 963 -28.27 -44.87 -2.16
N ALA A 964 -28.96 -45.74 -2.88
CA ALA A 964 -30.03 -46.61 -2.37
C ALA A 964 -29.57 -47.55 -1.23
N LYS A 965 -28.29 -47.63 -0.91
CA LYS A 965 -27.72 -48.42 0.19
C LYS A 965 -27.82 -47.81 1.57
N THR A 966 -28.01 -46.49 1.69
CA THR A 966 -28.14 -45.81 2.99
C THR A 966 -29.58 -45.97 3.56
N ALA A 967 -30.55 -46.32 2.73
CA ALA A 967 -31.93 -46.59 3.17
C ALA A 967 -32.09 -47.96 3.87
N ALA A 968 -31.16 -48.89 3.64
CA ALA A 968 -31.23 -50.26 4.18
C ALA A 968 -30.47 -50.47 5.51
N GLN A 969 -29.70 -49.50 5.99
CA GLN A 969 -29.01 -49.59 7.28
C GLN A 969 -29.71 -48.87 8.42
N ASN A 970 -30.81 -48.16 8.14
CA ASN A 970 -31.62 -47.45 9.14
C ASN A 970 -33.11 -47.87 9.12
N ALA A 971 -33.44 -49.05 8.57
CA ALA A 971 -34.75 -49.69 8.67
C ALA A 971 -34.80 -50.68 9.81
#